data_d6e69439f3c8d38f66c5f2e8351ab7f2
#
_entry.id   d6e69439f3c8d38f66c5f2e8351ab7f2
#
_cell.length_a   1.000
_cell.length_b   1.000
_cell.length_c   1.000
_cell.angle_alpha   90.00
_cell.angle_beta   90.00
_cell.angle_gamma   90.00
#
_symmetry.space_group_name_H-M   'P 1'
#
loop_
_entity.id
_entity.type
_entity.pdbx_description
1 polymer ?
#
loop_
_entity_poly.entity_id
_entity_poly.type
_entity_poly.pdbx_seq_one_letter_code
_entity_poly.pdbx_strand_id
1 'polypeptide(L)'
;MLDNLIKSIPGAELNDDGEIKVNGRKIDALLLNGENFFKGKNHIMLENLPAYMVKNLKVYERKDKLDALTGKKPQGDYVMDVNLKKQYSIGIVGNVEAGMGSENRYLARLFALRFTDASRISTYLNFNNLNDKRKPGESSKWTPDKMPQGLLAQKMGGVDYQIKPKRTNNKFAGNAELSYVDADNYSETTTETYLDGGNTYSKSRSKSRNDNFSFNTSNNWEFRQQDGVSGLKLTPTLSYSHFNNRKNALSATFNANPYDYVKSRALLDSIQQGGGATLRNMMLNRYERAVKTDGHSLSTELGAEYIRVFSNVAYGIIGDINYNTDQSDTRDIYDLQYPSQTIVSPRHKNVNIHNKPDRTLDYSINPLYGMILPHQRNISFGPVFGQSIKKQGRTRYYDDEADLPSELDFMRQVFDSDNSYYFHQVDNYVGGEFHFGQGGDKITIDENNFWRISGQLKIPVYYHHYRLNYTRGNGEAYSGITRRNAVLASPNFYLKCLKNDSIEFRAEYDMKQRSPSMTSLLTGFEDTSDPLNIYTGNKDLKNITTHQVSLLYAFNNYSKQSNFTIKQTFRTTVNALAYAYTYDRTTGIRHYQPRSVDGNYSLITSIWHWCPIDKKQKLTIKDETVLRLNHGVDYISEDQTQAPRRSTVNTWRGTENVELKYKLGKHTIGAKGYIGISHVSSSRPDFDEYTLWDFNYGLIALLKLPLDLELSTDLTMYSHRGYATSSANTNDLVWNARLSKTFTKTGITVAIDGFDILNNLSNISQVINSQGRTETYYNSLPRYVMAHIIYRFNKKPKKD
;
A
#
# COMPACT_ATOMS: atom_id res chain seq x y z
N MET A 1 -27.92 7.46 -11.05
CA MET A 1 -26.78 6.69 -11.49
C MET A 1 -26.88 5.27 -10.94
N LEU A 2 -26.00 4.35 -11.34
CA LEU A 2 -26.02 2.96 -10.89
C LEU A 2 -25.83 2.85 -9.37
N ASP A 3 -25.02 3.72 -8.77
CA ASP A 3 -24.83 3.81 -7.33
C ASP A 3 -26.14 3.97 -6.55
N ASN A 4 -27.04 4.85 -7.01
CA ASN A 4 -28.35 5.06 -6.41
C ASN A 4 -29.25 3.82 -6.57
N LEU A 5 -29.14 3.12 -7.71
CA LEU A 5 -29.87 1.87 -7.93
C LEU A 5 -29.40 0.79 -6.95
N ILE A 6 -28.10 0.60 -6.80
CA ILE A 6 -27.54 -0.39 -5.86
C ILE A 6 -27.91 -0.05 -4.42
N LYS A 7 -27.83 1.23 -4.01
CA LYS A 7 -28.26 1.68 -2.67
C LYS A 7 -29.75 1.47 -2.40
N SER A 8 -30.57 1.33 -3.44
CA SER A 8 -32.00 1.04 -3.29
C SER A 8 -32.31 -0.45 -3.15
N ILE A 9 -31.36 -1.33 -3.41
CA ILE A 9 -31.55 -2.78 -3.31
C ILE A 9 -31.50 -3.18 -1.84
N PRO A 10 -32.50 -3.90 -1.33
CA PRO A 10 -32.48 -4.45 0.01
C PRO A 10 -31.25 -5.36 0.22
N GLY A 11 -30.52 -5.17 1.31
CA GLY A 11 -29.32 -5.94 1.63
C GLY A 11 -28.06 -5.55 0.85
N ALA A 12 -28.13 -4.56 -0.03
CA ALA A 12 -26.95 -4.02 -0.70
C ALA A 12 -26.41 -2.79 0.04
N GLU A 13 -25.14 -2.81 0.34
CA GLU A 13 -24.38 -1.68 0.90
C GLU A 13 -23.37 -1.18 -0.13
N LEU A 14 -23.26 0.10 -0.24
CA LEU A 14 -22.25 0.76 -1.05
C LEU A 14 -21.56 1.81 -0.17
N ASN A 15 -20.29 1.57 0.15
CA ASN A 15 -19.49 2.53 0.89
C ASN A 15 -18.95 3.64 -0.02
N ASP A 16 -18.29 4.63 0.59
CA ASP A 16 -17.75 5.77 -0.15
C ASP A 16 -16.53 5.42 -1.00
N ASP A 17 -15.87 4.28 -0.73
CA ASP A 17 -14.77 3.73 -1.53
C ASP A 17 -15.26 2.90 -2.73
N GLY A 18 -16.57 2.84 -2.99
CA GLY A 18 -17.17 2.04 -4.08
C GLY A 18 -17.17 0.53 -3.84
N GLU A 19 -16.89 0.13 -2.62
CA GLU A 19 -17.01 -1.25 -2.22
C GLU A 19 -18.49 -1.61 -2.06
N ILE A 20 -18.90 -2.65 -2.73
CA ILE A 20 -20.28 -3.17 -2.67
C ILE A 20 -20.27 -4.39 -1.78
N LYS A 21 -21.17 -4.42 -0.82
CA LYS A 21 -21.53 -5.63 -0.09
C LYS A 21 -22.98 -5.99 -0.42
N VAL A 22 -23.24 -7.26 -0.60
CA VAL A 22 -24.61 -7.79 -0.74
C VAL A 22 -24.83 -8.80 0.36
N ASN A 23 -25.80 -8.52 1.20
CA ASN A 23 -26.08 -9.30 2.40
C ASN A 23 -24.83 -9.50 3.27
N GLY A 24 -24.08 -8.42 3.48
CA GLY A 24 -22.85 -8.41 4.27
C GLY A 24 -21.59 -8.99 3.61
N ARG A 25 -21.76 -9.72 2.49
CA ARG A 25 -20.63 -10.27 1.75
C ARG A 25 -20.12 -9.28 0.70
N LYS A 26 -18.82 -9.00 0.71
CA LYS A 26 -18.16 -8.14 -0.26
C LYS A 26 -18.22 -8.73 -1.67
N ILE A 27 -18.56 -7.91 -2.64
CA ILE A 27 -18.45 -8.22 -4.07
C ILE A 27 -17.00 -8.08 -4.51
N ASP A 28 -16.42 -9.16 -5.05
CA ASP A 28 -15.05 -9.18 -5.56
C ASP A 28 -14.93 -8.40 -6.87
N ALA A 29 -15.99 -8.45 -7.72
CA ALA A 29 -16.02 -7.73 -8.97
C ALA A 29 -17.43 -7.31 -9.40
N LEU A 30 -17.54 -6.08 -9.91
CA LEU A 30 -18.71 -5.58 -10.58
C LEU A 30 -18.55 -5.81 -12.09
N LEU A 31 -19.44 -6.62 -12.66
CA LEU A 31 -19.41 -6.98 -14.08
C LEU A 31 -20.37 -6.13 -14.89
N LEU A 32 -20.06 -5.94 -16.17
CA LEU A 32 -20.96 -5.34 -17.16
C LEU A 32 -21.26 -6.37 -18.25
N ASN A 33 -22.49 -6.86 -18.31
CA ASN A 33 -22.91 -7.93 -19.22
C ASN A 33 -21.97 -9.15 -19.14
N GLY A 34 -21.72 -9.65 -17.92
CA GLY A 34 -20.89 -10.83 -17.65
C GLY A 34 -19.38 -10.62 -17.66
N GLU A 35 -18.88 -9.41 -17.99
CA GLU A 35 -17.46 -9.16 -18.14
C GLU A 35 -16.92 -8.18 -17.08
N ASN A 36 -15.79 -8.52 -16.46
CA ASN A 36 -15.06 -7.66 -15.54
C ASN A 36 -14.16 -6.69 -16.33
N PHE A 37 -14.73 -5.55 -16.73
CA PHE A 37 -14.02 -4.56 -17.50
C PHE A 37 -13.12 -3.66 -16.64
N PHE A 38 -13.63 -3.23 -15.48
CA PHE A 38 -12.97 -2.21 -14.66
C PHE A 38 -11.99 -2.80 -13.62
N LYS A 39 -11.76 -4.12 -13.62
CA LYS A 39 -10.79 -4.81 -12.75
C LYS A 39 -10.85 -4.39 -11.28
N GLY A 40 -12.07 -4.34 -10.70
CA GLY A 40 -12.30 -3.97 -9.30
C GLY A 40 -12.49 -2.46 -9.05
N LYS A 41 -12.39 -1.62 -10.07
CA LYS A 41 -12.65 -0.18 -9.96
C LYS A 41 -14.15 0.10 -10.15
N ASN A 42 -14.95 -0.32 -9.19
CA ASN A 42 -16.40 -0.27 -9.24
C ASN A 42 -16.95 1.14 -9.43
N HIS A 43 -16.29 2.16 -8.88
CA HIS A 43 -16.71 3.56 -8.97
C HIS A 43 -16.93 4.02 -10.41
N ILE A 44 -16.11 3.57 -11.35
CA ILE A 44 -16.25 3.95 -12.75
C ILE A 44 -17.65 3.63 -13.25
N MET A 45 -18.14 2.44 -12.96
CA MET A 45 -19.46 1.99 -13.38
C MET A 45 -20.58 2.61 -12.54
N LEU A 46 -20.38 2.69 -11.23
CA LEU A 46 -21.33 3.22 -10.27
C LEU A 46 -21.76 4.66 -10.58
N GLU A 47 -20.82 5.48 -10.97
CA GLU A 47 -21.02 6.92 -11.12
C GLU A 47 -21.32 7.36 -12.55
N ASN A 48 -20.91 6.54 -13.54
CA ASN A 48 -21.04 6.93 -14.93
C ASN A 48 -22.13 6.16 -15.67
N LEU A 49 -22.63 5.04 -15.14
CA LEU A 49 -23.68 4.26 -15.79
C LEU A 49 -25.06 4.70 -15.30
N PRO A 50 -25.93 5.27 -16.18
CA PRO A 50 -27.28 5.66 -15.80
C PRO A 50 -28.14 4.44 -15.40
N ALA A 51 -28.87 4.54 -14.29
CA ALA A 51 -29.72 3.46 -13.77
C ALA A 51 -30.78 2.96 -14.78
N TYR A 52 -31.32 3.86 -15.62
CA TYR A 52 -32.34 3.49 -16.61
C TYR A 52 -31.84 2.58 -17.73
N MET A 53 -30.52 2.48 -17.93
CA MET A 53 -29.89 1.56 -18.89
C MET A 53 -29.87 0.11 -18.39
N VAL A 54 -29.97 -0.08 -17.07
CA VAL A 54 -29.89 -1.39 -16.42
C VAL A 54 -31.18 -2.16 -16.63
N LYS A 55 -31.08 -3.41 -17.11
CA LYS A 55 -32.18 -4.36 -17.23
C LYS A 55 -32.39 -5.09 -15.90
N ASN A 56 -31.31 -5.67 -15.37
CA ASN A 56 -31.31 -6.36 -14.08
C ASN A 56 -29.89 -6.40 -13.51
N LEU A 57 -29.84 -6.70 -12.22
CA LEU A 57 -28.61 -6.98 -11.48
C LEU A 57 -28.66 -8.44 -11.03
N LYS A 58 -27.57 -9.19 -11.25
CA LYS A 58 -27.43 -10.56 -10.82
C LYS A 58 -26.22 -10.66 -9.89
N VAL A 59 -26.37 -11.37 -8.78
CA VAL A 59 -25.29 -11.65 -7.85
C VAL A 59 -25.09 -13.15 -7.79
N TYR A 60 -23.84 -13.60 -8.05
CA TYR A 60 -23.52 -15.03 -8.08
C TYR A 60 -22.02 -15.27 -7.88
N GLU A 61 -21.65 -16.51 -7.59
CA GLU A 61 -20.26 -16.94 -7.58
C GLU A 61 -19.82 -17.36 -8.99
N ARG A 62 -18.84 -16.65 -9.56
CA ARG A 62 -18.21 -16.98 -10.83
C ARG A 62 -16.98 -17.82 -10.59
N LYS A 63 -16.99 -19.07 -11.01
CA LYS A 63 -15.84 -19.98 -10.94
C LYS A 63 -15.17 -20.04 -12.32
N ASP A 64 -13.87 -19.85 -12.37
CA ASP A 64 -13.07 -20.16 -13.55
C ASP A 64 -12.49 -21.57 -13.40
N LYS A 65 -12.76 -22.45 -14.38
CA LYS A 65 -12.27 -23.83 -14.35
C LYS A 65 -10.73 -23.89 -14.35
N LEU A 66 -10.09 -22.92 -14.97
CA LEU A 66 -8.65 -22.83 -15.06
C LEU A 66 -8.03 -22.38 -13.75
N ASP A 67 -8.62 -21.38 -13.10
CA ASP A 67 -8.18 -20.94 -11.76
C ASP A 67 -8.34 -22.07 -10.73
N ALA A 68 -9.36 -22.89 -10.88
CA ALA A 68 -9.54 -24.08 -10.06
C ALA A 68 -8.41 -25.10 -10.27
N LEU A 69 -8.06 -25.41 -11.51
CA LEU A 69 -6.99 -26.35 -11.88
C LEU A 69 -5.59 -25.89 -11.45
N THR A 70 -5.33 -24.61 -11.56
CA THR A 70 -4.02 -24.02 -11.20
C THR A 70 -3.90 -23.64 -9.72
N GLY A 71 -4.98 -23.79 -8.95
CA GLY A 71 -5.02 -23.43 -7.54
C GLY A 71 -4.98 -21.93 -7.26
N LYS A 72 -5.24 -21.08 -8.27
CA LYS A 72 -5.18 -19.63 -8.11
C LYS A 72 -6.38 -19.08 -7.32
N LYS A 73 -7.61 -19.62 -7.51
CA LYS A 73 -8.81 -19.17 -6.80
C LYS A 73 -9.84 -20.30 -6.62
N PRO A 74 -9.77 -21.09 -5.56
CA PRO A 74 -10.68 -22.23 -5.34
C PRO A 74 -12.13 -21.82 -5.08
N GLN A 75 -12.38 -20.59 -4.64
CA GLN A 75 -13.71 -20.12 -4.24
C GLN A 75 -14.52 -19.51 -5.39
N GLY A 76 -13.87 -19.13 -6.49
CA GLY A 76 -14.46 -18.22 -7.47
C GLY A 76 -14.63 -16.80 -6.93
N ASP A 77 -15.00 -15.89 -7.81
CA ASP A 77 -15.30 -14.50 -7.46
C ASP A 77 -16.79 -14.34 -7.14
N TYR A 78 -17.14 -13.72 -6.02
CA TYR A 78 -18.52 -13.30 -5.74
C TYR A 78 -18.79 -12.02 -6.49
N VAL A 79 -19.60 -12.08 -7.54
CA VAL A 79 -19.73 -10.99 -8.51
C VAL A 79 -21.15 -10.42 -8.55
N MET A 80 -21.23 -9.11 -8.80
CA MET A 80 -22.49 -8.46 -9.20
C MET A 80 -22.42 -8.12 -10.68
N ASP A 81 -23.31 -8.70 -11.48
CA ASP A 81 -23.37 -8.49 -12.92
C ASP A 81 -24.50 -7.51 -13.29
N VAL A 82 -24.10 -6.39 -13.86
CA VAL A 82 -24.99 -5.33 -14.37
C VAL A 82 -25.33 -5.64 -15.80
N ASN A 83 -26.52 -6.14 -16.05
CA ASN A 83 -26.99 -6.44 -17.39
C ASN A 83 -27.75 -5.24 -17.98
N LEU A 84 -27.33 -4.78 -19.15
CA LEU A 84 -27.96 -3.65 -19.83
C LEU A 84 -29.18 -4.11 -20.65
N LYS A 85 -30.12 -3.20 -20.82
CA LYS A 85 -31.22 -3.35 -21.80
C LYS A 85 -30.63 -3.38 -23.21
N LYS A 86 -31.16 -4.23 -24.10
CA LYS A 86 -30.63 -4.45 -25.46
C LYS A 86 -30.41 -3.15 -26.25
N GLN A 87 -31.30 -2.18 -26.10
CA GLN A 87 -31.23 -0.87 -26.75
C GLN A 87 -30.10 0.03 -26.24
N TYR A 88 -29.44 -0.35 -25.15
CA TYR A 88 -28.29 0.36 -24.55
C TYR A 88 -27.03 -0.51 -24.52
N SER A 89 -26.99 -1.58 -25.29
CA SER A 89 -25.80 -2.44 -25.40
C SER A 89 -24.65 -1.77 -26.16
N ILE A 90 -24.94 -0.71 -26.91
CA ILE A 90 -23.98 0.12 -27.65
C ILE A 90 -24.20 1.58 -27.23
N GLY A 91 -23.12 2.29 -26.90
CA GLY A 91 -23.21 3.69 -26.50
C GLY A 91 -21.90 4.33 -26.08
N ILE A 92 -21.99 5.63 -25.81
CA ILE A 92 -20.90 6.42 -25.22
C ILE A 92 -21.47 7.16 -24.03
N VAL A 93 -20.84 6.99 -22.86
CA VAL A 93 -21.14 7.74 -21.63
C VAL A 93 -19.87 8.39 -21.12
N GLY A 94 -20.02 9.54 -20.47
CA GLY A 94 -18.86 10.17 -19.88
C GLY A 94 -19.20 11.45 -19.12
N ASN A 95 -18.15 12.05 -18.56
CA ASN A 95 -18.22 13.35 -17.89
C ASN A 95 -16.96 14.17 -18.16
N VAL A 96 -17.15 15.47 -18.09
CA VAL A 96 -16.07 16.47 -18.07
C VAL A 96 -16.29 17.32 -16.83
N GLU A 97 -15.25 17.56 -16.06
CA GLU A 97 -15.26 18.39 -14.88
C GLU A 97 -14.15 19.43 -14.99
N ALA A 98 -14.45 20.67 -14.69
CA ALA A 98 -13.48 21.75 -14.59
C ALA A 98 -13.79 22.57 -13.34
N GLY A 99 -12.76 22.92 -12.58
CA GLY A 99 -12.88 23.69 -11.35
C GLY A 99 -11.68 24.60 -11.10
N MET A 100 -11.96 25.73 -10.47
CA MET A 100 -10.97 26.68 -9.99
C MET A 100 -11.31 27.13 -8.57
N GLY A 101 -10.30 27.33 -7.76
CA GLY A 101 -10.46 27.70 -6.36
C GLY A 101 -9.45 28.72 -5.87
N SER A 102 -9.60 29.10 -4.61
CA SER A 102 -8.63 29.91 -3.89
C SER A 102 -7.27 29.20 -3.84
N GLU A 103 -6.20 29.91 -3.47
CA GLU A 103 -4.84 29.38 -3.35
C GLU A 103 -4.35 28.70 -4.63
N ASN A 104 -4.75 29.21 -5.81
CA ASN A 104 -4.42 28.67 -7.13
C ASN A 104 -4.78 27.18 -7.30
N ARG A 105 -5.85 26.70 -6.62
CA ARG A 105 -6.33 25.33 -6.78
C ARG A 105 -7.07 25.17 -8.09
N TYR A 106 -6.80 24.07 -8.79
CA TYR A 106 -7.44 23.73 -10.06
C TYR A 106 -7.75 22.24 -10.17
N LEU A 107 -8.75 21.95 -10.98
CA LEU A 107 -9.17 20.60 -11.33
C LEU A 107 -9.66 20.58 -12.77
N ALA A 108 -9.16 19.65 -13.59
CA ALA A 108 -9.70 19.34 -14.90
C ALA A 108 -9.71 17.83 -15.09
N ARG A 109 -10.89 17.27 -15.32
CA ARG A 109 -11.10 15.83 -15.48
C ARG A 109 -11.93 15.54 -16.71
N LEU A 110 -11.59 14.43 -17.36
CA LEU A 110 -12.39 13.86 -18.43
C LEU A 110 -12.48 12.35 -18.22
N PHE A 111 -13.65 11.81 -18.39
CA PHE A 111 -13.89 10.39 -18.51
C PHE A 111 -14.86 10.13 -19.65
N ALA A 112 -14.53 9.17 -20.53
CA ALA A 112 -15.41 8.70 -21.58
C ALA A 112 -15.31 7.17 -21.70
N LEU A 113 -16.45 6.50 -21.74
CA LEU A 113 -16.57 5.06 -21.95
C LEU A 113 -17.40 4.81 -23.20
N ARG A 114 -16.79 4.21 -24.22
CA ARG A 114 -17.46 3.63 -25.38
C ARG A 114 -17.60 2.14 -25.17
N PHE A 115 -18.80 1.61 -25.35
CA PHE A 115 -19.07 0.18 -25.25
C PHE A 115 -19.91 -0.29 -26.44
N THR A 116 -19.60 -1.51 -26.88
CA THR A 116 -20.31 -2.28 -27.92
C THR A 116 -20.49 -3.71 -27.44
N ASP A 117 -21.16 -4.53 -28.22
CA ASP A 117 -21.32 -5.97 -27.94
C ASP A 117 -19.96 -6.70 -27.88
N ALA A 118 -18.94 -6.19 -28.58
CA ALA A 118 -17.65 -6.85 -28.74
C ALA A 118 -16.49 -6.07 -28.10
N SER A 119 -16.67 -4.82 -27.70
CA SER A 119 -15.59 -3.97 -27.18
C SER A 119 -16.06 -2.97 -26.14
N ARG A 120 -15.16 -2.66 -25.22
CA ARG A 120 -15.26 -1.60 -24.23
C ARG A 120 -13.95 -0.84 -24.21
N ILE A 121 -14.02 0.48 -24.36
CA ILE A 121 -12.82 1.34 -24.34
C ILE A 121 -13.18 2.53 -23.46
N SER A 122 -12.39 2.77 -22.41
CA SER A 122 -12.48 3.99 -21.62
C SER A 122 -11.23 4.85 -21.77
N THR A 123 -11.44 6.15 -21.82
CA THR A 123 -10.37 7.14 -21.84
C THR A 123 -10.59 8.10 -20.69
N TYR A 124 -9.52 8.51 -20.03
CA TYR A 124 -9.58 9.42 -18.91
C TYR A 124 -8.40 10.38 -18.86
N LEU A 125 -8.66 11.58 -18.29
CA LEU A 125 -7.67 12.59 -17.95
C LEU A 125 -7.97 13.11 -16.54
N ASN A 126 -6.92 13.40 -15.75
CA ASN A 126 -7.03 14.05 -14.45
C ASN A 126 -5.84 14.99 -14.22
N PHE A 127 -6.11 16.28 -14.23
CA PHE A 127 -5.13 17.32 -13.97
C PHE A 127 -5.60 18.10 -12.74
N ASN A 128 -4.85 18.06 -11.66
CA ASN A 128 -5.22 18.75 -10.42
C ASN A 128 -4.00 19.00 -9.53
N ASN A 129 -4.18 19.93 -8.57
CA ASN A 129 -3.27 20.16 -7.45
C ASN A 129 -3.98 20.05 -6.09
N LEU A 130 -4.91 19.09 -5.98
CA LEU A 130 -5.77 18.84 -4.84
C LEU A 130 -5.41 17.54 -4.09
N ASN A 131 -4.21 17.03 -4.29
CA ASN A 131 -3.77 15.73 -3.76
C ASN A 131 -4.63 14.56 -4.25
N ASP A 132 -5.37 14.72 -5.35
CA ASP A 132 -6.32 13.74 -5.84
C ASP A 132 -5.70 12.82 -6.91
N LYS A 133 -5.30 11.63 -6.49
CA LYS A 133 -4.68 10.59 -7.33
C LYS A 133 -5.70 9.68 -8.02
N ARG A 134 -6.99 9.89 -7.80
CA ARG A 134 -8.04 9.01 -8.35
C ARG A 134 -8.10 9.11 -9.86
N LYS A 135 -8.34 7.98 -10.51
CA LYS A 135 -8.68 7.99 -11.93
C LYS A 135 -10.05 8.65 -12.12
N PRO A 136 -10.23 9.50 -13.13
CA PRO A 136 -11.54 10.04 -13.48
C PRO A 136 -12.56 8.92 -13.66
N GLY A 137 -13.75 9.10 -13.12
CA GLY A 137 -14.77 8.07 -13.06
C GLY A 137 -14.65 7.14 -11.84
N GLU A 138 -13.64 7.22 -11.03
CA GLU A 138 -13.51 6.40 -9.83
C GLU A 138 -14.29 6.96 -8.62
N SER A 139 -14.60 8.21 -8.55
CA SER A 139 -15.56 8.81 -7.60
C SER A 139 -15.87 10.24 -7.94
N SER A 140 -17.16 10.57 -8.11
CA SER A 140 -17.64 11.94 -8.15
C SER A 140 -17.91 12.49 -6.74
N LYS A 141 -17.82 11.64 -5.71
CA LYS A 141 -17.97 12.09 -4.35
C LYS A 141 -16.69 12.76 -3.89
N TRP A 142 -16.90 13.92 -3.34
CA TRP A 142 -15.87 14.64 -2.65
C TRP A 142 -15.75 14.08 -1.23
N THR A 143 -14.62 13.45 -0.92
CA THR A 143 -14.33 12.84 0.39
C THR A 143 -13.05 13.45 0.93
N PRO A 144 -13.14 14.60 1.62
CA PRO A 144 -11.96 15.31 2.11
C PRO A 144 -11.27 14.68 3.32
N ASP A 145 -11.85 13.66 3.91
CA ASP A 145 -11.37 12.98 5.12
C ASP A 145 -10.12 12.14 4.91
N LYS A 146 -9.76 11.81 3.66
CA LYS A 146 -8.56 11.05 3.33
C LYS A 146 -7.52 11.95 2.70
N MET A 147 -6.89 12.80 3.51
CA MET A 147 -5.85 13.67 3.01
C MET A 147 -4.51 12.96 2.94
N PRO A 148 -3.90 12.84 1.76
CA PRO A 148 -2.52 12.41 1.65
C PRO A 148 -1.59 13.45 2.27
N GLN A 149 -0.50 12.98 2.88
CA GLN A 149 0.57 13.81 3.39
C GLN A 149 1.27 14.55 2.25
N GLY A 150 1.68 15.79 2.49
CA GLY A 150 2.33 16.64 1.51
C GLY A 150 1.37 17.38 0.57
N LEU A 151 1.94 18.13 -0.35
CA LEU A 151 1.23 18.79 -1.46
C LEU A 151 1.55 18.06 -2.76
N LEU A 152 0.51 17.71 -3.51
CA LEU A 152 0.67 16.94 -4.74
C LEU A 152 -0.13 17.56 -5.88
N ALA A 153 0.58 17.85 -6.97
CA ALA A 153 -0.03 18.14 -8.26
C ALA A 153 0.15 16.95 -9.20
N GLN A 154 -0.93 16.58 -9.88
CA GLN A 154 -0.94 15.43 -10.78
C GLN A 154 -1.50 15.80 -12.16
N LYS A 155 -0.86 15.25 -13.20
CA LYS A 155 -1.34 15.22 -14.58
C LYS A 155 -1.32 13.78 -15.04
N MET A 156 -2.51 13.20 -15.25
CA MET A 156 -2.63 11.79 -15.60
C MET A 156 -3.60 11.62 -16.76
N GLY A 157 -3.29 10.70 -17.67
CA GLY A 157 -4.19 10.30 -18.73
C GLY A 157 -3.95 8.85 -19.14
N GLY A 158 -5.02 8.19 -19.58
CA GLY A 158 -4.91 6.80 -19.97
C GLY A 158 -6.11 6.26 -20.73
N VAL A 159 -5.92 5.03 -21.18
CA VAL A 159 -6.92 4.25 -21.91
C VAL A 159 -6.96 2.85 -21.29
N ASP A 160 -8.17 2.37 -20.97
CA ASP A 160 -8.43 0.96 -20.67
C ASP A 160 -9.23 0.36 -21.82
N TYR A 161 -8.92 -0.85 -22.23
CA TYR A 161 -9.63 -1.54 -23.30
C TYR A 161 -9.95 -2.99 -22.96
N GLN A 162 -11.04 -3.48 -23.52
CA GLN A 162 -11.40 -4.89 -23.57
C GLN A 162 -12.09 -5.18 -24.90
N ILE A 163 -11.59 -6.17 -25.63
CA ILE A 163 -12.10 -6.61 -26.94
C ILE A 163 -12.33 -8.10 -26.88
N LYS A 164 -13.54 -8.53 -27.26
CA LYS A 164 -13.94 -9.94 -27.35
C LYS A 164 -14.59 -10.14 -28.72
N PRO A 165 -13.84 -10.59 -29.72
CA PRO A 165 -14.37 -10.79 -31.06
C PRO A 165 -15.54 -11.80 -31.06
N LYS A 166 -16.60 -11.51 -31.81
CA LYS A 166 -17.85 -12.29 -31.79
C LYS A 166 -17.70 -13.73 -32.34
N ARG A 167 -16.71 -13.98 -33.18
CA ARG A 167 -16.49 -15.26 -33.88
C ARG A 167 -15.48 -16.17 -33.17
N THR A 168 -14.85 -15.74 -32.12
CA THR A 168 -13.81 -16.48 -31.41
C THR A 168 -14.04 -16.39 -29.91
N ASN A 169 -13.42 -17.29 -29.15
CA ASN A 169 -13.39 -17.23 -27.68
C ASN A 169 -12.22 -16.37 -27.16
N ASN A 170 -11.54 -15.66 -28.05
CA ASN A 170 -10.40 -14.82 -27.70
C ASN A 170 -10.85 -13.59 -26.91
N LYS A 171 -9.97 -13.13 -26.02
CA LYS A 171 -10.20 -11.94 -25.21
C LYS A 171 -8.90 -11.14 -25.10
N PHE A 172 -8.98 -9.86 -25.40
CA PHE A 172 -7.89 -8.91 -25.28
C PHE A 172 -8.29 -7.81 -24.31
N ALA A 173 -7.58 -7.65 -23.21
CA ALA A 173 -7.83 -6.61 -22.24
C ALA A 173 -6.52 -5.99 -21.80
N GLY A 174 -6.54 -4.69 -21.53
CA GLY A 174 -5.35 -4.01 -21.04
C GLY A 174 -5.59 -2.54 -20.80
N ASN A 175 -4.54 -1.87 -20.39
CA ASN A 175 -4.52 -0.43 -20.15
C ASN A 175 -3.17 0.16 -20.56
N ALA A 176 -3.18 1.45 -20.86
CA ALA A 176 -1.98 2.28 -20.97
C ALA A 176 -2.23 3.59 -20.24
N GLU A 177 -1.28 4.01 -19.42
CA GLU A 177 -1.40 5.20 -18.57
C GLU A 177 -0.09 6.00 -18.58
N LEU A 178 -0.21 7.31 -18.75
CA LEU A 178 0.84 8.30 -18.56
C LEU A 178 0.50 9.10 -17.31
N SER A 179 1.47 9.34 -16.44
CA SER A 179 1.30 10.15 -15.25
C SER A 179 2.53 11.01 -14.99
N TYR A 180 2.29 12.25 -14.63
CA TYR A 180 3.30 13.15 -14.10
C TYR A 180 2.82 13.65 -12.73
N VAL A 181 3.67 13.51 -11.73
CA VAL A 181 3.40 13.89 -10.34
C VAL A 181 4.50 14.83 -9.89
N ASP A 182 4.10 15.98 -9.34
CA ASP A 182 4.97 16.94 -8.64
C ASP A 182 4.50 16.98 -7.18
N ALA A 183 5.36 16.53 -6.26
CA ALA A 183 5.08 16.44 -4.85
C ALA A 183 6.02 17.32 -4.05
N ASP A 184 5.46 18.25 -3.26
CA ASP A 184 6.18 19.12 -2.32
C ASP A 184 5.85 18.68 -0.90
N ASN A 185 6.84 18.09 -0.22
CA ASN A 185 6.69 17.52 1.09
C ASN A 185 7.54 18.30 2.10
N TYR A 186 6.91 18.66 3.20
CA TYR A 186 7.57 19.18 4.39
C TYR A 186 7.23 18.29 5.58
N SER A 187 8.24 17.93 6.38
CA SER A 187 8.01 17.18 7.60
C SER A 187 8.91 17.64 8.72
N GLU A 188 8.37 17.61 9.94
CA GLU A 188 9.13 17.71 11.18
C GLU A 188 8.95 16.42 11.97
N THR A 189 10.04 15.75 12.28
CA THR A 189 10.04 14.48 12.97
C THR A 189 10.74 14.61 14.32
N THR A 190 10.10 14.09 15.35
CA THR A 190 10.65 13.90 16.68
C THR A 190 10.81 12.41 16.91
N THR A 191 11.99 11.97 17.26
CA THR A 191 12.25 10.56 17.59
C THR A 191 12.85 10.46 18.99
N GLU A 192 12.27 9.57 19.78
CA GLU A 192 12.82 9.11 21.05
C GLU A 192 13.32 7.68 20.82
N THR A 193 14.63 7.47 21.03
CA THR A 193 15.27 6.16 20.89
C THR A 193 15.42 5.56 22.27
N TYR A 194 14.93 4.36 22.46
CA TYR A 194 14.98 3.65 23.74
C TYR A 194 16.35 3.02 23.96
N LEU A 195 17.04 3.43 25.01
CA LEU A 195 18.35 2.93 25.41
C LEU A 195 18.35 2.51 26.89
N ASP A 196 19.19 1.55 27.27
CA ASP A 196 19.20 0.99 28.65
C ASP A 196 19.67 1.99 29.71
N GLY A 197 20.50 2.96 29.36
CA GLY A 197 21.04 3.98 30.29
C GLY A 197 20.40 5.36 30.09
N GLY A 198 19.15 5.41 29.62
CA GLY A 198 18.39 6.63 29.35
C GLY A 198 18.24 6.94 27.86
N ASN A 199 17.06 7.40 27.48
CA ASN A 199 16.69 7.64 26.10
C ASN A 199 17.48 8.78 25.44
N THR A 200 17.63 8.70 24.11
CA THR A 200 18.12 9.83 23.31
C THR A 200 16.99 10.40 22.47
N TYR A 201 17.09 11.66 22.18
CA TYR A 201 16.05 12.43 21.50
C TYR A 201 16.61 13.03 20.21
N SER A 202 15.90 12.90 19.11
CA SER A 202 16.27 13.60 17.89
C SER A 202 15.12 14.41 17.33
N LYS A 203 15.44 15.55 16.75
CA LYS A 203 14.52 16.37 15.99
C LYS A 203 15.06 16.58 14.59
N SER A 204 14.22 16.35 13.59
CA SER A 204 14.58 16.61 12.20
C SER A 204 13.51 17.42 11.48
N ARG A 205 13.95 18.23 10.52
CA ARG A 205 13.14 18.96 9.55
C ARG A 205 13.58 18.53 8.17
N SER A 206 12.64 18.19 7.31
CA SER A 206 12.92 17.78 5.94
C SER A 206 11.96 18.48 4.99
N LYS A 207 12.52 19.07 3.93
CA LYS A 207 11.78 19.57 2.78
C LYS A 207 12.23 18.81 1.54
N SER A 208 11.29 18.22 0.81
CA SER A 208 11.60 17.53 -0.43
C SER A 208 10.63 17.89 -1.54
N ARG A 209 11.12 17.93 -2.76
CA ARG A 209 10.33 18.04 -3.97
C ARG A 209 10.67 16.89 -4.90
N ASN A 210 9.65 16.16 -5.31
CA ASN A 210 9.78 14.96 -6.13
C ASN A 210 8.95 15.15 -7.40
N ASP A 211 9.62 15.18 -8.54
CA ASP A 211 9.01 15.13 -9.86
C ASP A 211 9.11 13.71 -10.39
N ASN A 212 8.00 13.12 -10.81
CA ASN A 212 7.99 11.77 -11.35
C ASN A 212 7.10 11.69 -12.59
N PHE A 213 7.70 11.33 -13.73
CA PHE A 213 6.98 10.91 -14.92
C PHE A 213 6.92 9.39 -14.97
N SER A 214 5.77 8.83 -15.29
CA SER A 214 5.64 7.38 -15.47
C SER A 214 4.76 7.02 -16.65
N PHE A 215 5.12 5.91 -17.30
CA PHE A 215 4.31 5.20 -18.30
C PHE A 215 4.10 3.77 -17.85
N ASN A 216 2.85 3.33 -17.77
CA ASN A 216 2.50 2.00 -17.33
C ASN A 216 1.53 1.35 -18.33
N THR A 217 1.78 0.11 -18.70
CA THR A 217 0.84 -0.72 -19.46
C THR A 217 0.79 -2.13 -18.89
N SER A 218 -0.41 -2.68 -18.78
CA SER A 218 -0.65 -4.05 -18.33
C SER A 218 -1.73 -4.67 -19.19
N ASN A 219 -1.40 -5.81 -19.81
CA ASN A 219 -2.29 -6.46 -20.76
C ASN A 219 -2.57 -7.90 -20.34
N ASN A 220 -3.69 -8.42 -20.80
CA ASN A 220 -4.10 -9.83 -20.64
C ASN A 220 -4.74 -10.26 -21.95
N TRP A 221 -4.03 -11.09 -22.71
CA TRP A 221 -4.44 -11.58 -24.01
C TRP A 221 -4.69 -13.08 -23.90
N GLU A 222 -5.93 -13.49 -24.17
CA GLU A 222 -6.38 -14.87 -24.11
C GLU A 222 -6.77 -15.35 -25.49
N PHE A 223 -6.10 -16.38 -25.96
CA PHE A 223 -6.37 -17.10 -27.20
C PHE A 223 -7.00 -18.45 -26.83
N ARG A 224 -8.32 -18.53 -26.87
CA ARG A 224 -9.08 -19.71 -26.40
C ARG A 224 -9.55 -20.56 -27.58
N GLN A 225 -9.46 -21.87 -27.40
CA GLN A 225 -10.04 -22.85 -28.34
C GLN A 225 -11.58 -22.90 -28.19
N GLN A 226 -12.23 -23.70 -29.02
CA GLN A 226 -13.69 -23.81 -29.03
C GLN A 226 -14.28 -24.36 -27.71
N ASP A 227 -13.50 -25.17 -26.97
CA ASP A 227 -13.86 -25.66 -25.65
C ASP A 227 -13.96 -24.55 -24.57
N GLY A 228 -13.46 -23.33 -24.88
CA GLY A 228 -13.45 -22.17 -24.01
C GLY A 228 -12.48 -22.27 -22.82
N VAL A 229 -11.75 -23.36 -22.68
CA VAL A 229 -10.81 -23.65 -21.58
C VAL A 229 -9.39 -23.77 -22.07
N SER A 230 -9.16 -24.61 -23.11
CA SER A 230 -7.83 -24.77 -23.68
C SER A 230 -7.36 -23.51 -24.41
N GLY A 231 -6.09 -23.16 -24.30
CA GLY A 231 -5.56 -22.00 -24.99
C GLY A 231 -4.27 -21.43 -24.43
N LEU A 232 -3.88 -20.30 -24.99
CA LEU A 232 -2.72 -19.52 -24.58
C LEU A 232 -3.19 -18.20 -23.94
N LYS A 233 -2.63 -17.89 -22.78
CA LYS A 233 -2.79 -16.60 -22.11
C LYS A 233 -1.43 -15.93 -22.01
N LEU A 234 -1.37 -14.67 -22.44
CA LEU A 234 -0.19 -13.83 -22.34
C LEU A 234 -0.51 -12.61 -21.47
N THR A 235 0.39 -12.29 -20.56
CA THR A 235 0.24 -11.13 -19.65
C THR A 235 1.46 -10.22 -19.72
N PRO A 236 1.66 -9.47 -20.83
CA PRO A 236 2.75 -8.51 -20.92
C PRO A 236 2.44 -7.26 -20.09
N THR A 237 3.43 -6.84 -19.29
CA THR A 237 3.42 -5.57 -18.56
C THR A 237 4.69 -4.79 -18.87
N LEU A 238 4.59 -3.46 -18.85
CA LEU A 238 5.72 -2.56 -18.94
C LEU A 238 5.45 -1.35 -18.07
N SER A 239 6.43 -1.01 -17.23
CA SER A 239 6.45 0.19 -16.41
C SER A 239 7.75 0.93 -16.62
N TYR A 240 7.67 2.19 -16.99
CA TYR A 240 8.81 3.10 -17.07
C TYR A 240 8.57 4.28 -16.16
N SER A 241 9.59 4.72 -15.42
CA SER A 241 9.55 5.97 -14.69
C SER A 241 10.85 6.74 -14.81
N HIS A 242 10.73 8.06 -14.80
CA HIS A 242 11.83 9.00 -14.65
C HIS A 242 11.51 9.93 -13.50
N PHE A 243 12.44 10.08 -12.57
CA PHE A 243 12.23 10.83 -11.33
C PHE A 243 13.38 11.78 -11.06
N ASN A 244 13.04 12.95 -10.51
CA ASN A 244 13.98 13.90 -9.93
C ASN A 244 13.54 14.19 -8.50
N ASN A 245 14.43 13.93 -7.55
CA ASN A 245 14.18 14.14 -6.13
C ASN A 245 15.19 15.14 -5.57
N ARG A 246 14.70 16.16 -4.86
CA ARG A 246 15.51 17.13 -4.13
C ARG A 246 15.06 17.13 -2.68
N LYS A 247 16.00 16.95 -1.76
CA LYS A 247 15.72 16.90 -0.34
C LYS A 247 16.72 17.72 0.43
N ASN A 248 16.24 18.64 1.26
CA ASN A 248 17.02 19.33 2.28
C ASN A 248 16.56 18.88 3.65
N ALA A 249 17.48 18.53 4.52
CA ALA A 249 17.18 18.05 5.86
C ALA A 249 18.14 18.67 6.88
N LEU A 250 17.62 18.99 8.04
CA LEU A 250 18.37 19.37 9.24
C LEU A 250 17.93 18.47 10.38
N SER A 251 18.86 17.83 11.06
CA SER A 251 18.57 17.04 12.25
C SER A 251 19.57 17.32 13.36
N ALA A 252 19.13 17.10 14.59
CA ALA A 252 20.00 17.13 15.76
C ALA A 252 19.57 16.01 16.72
N THR A 253 20.55 15.38 17.37
CA THR A 253 20.37 14.33 18.36
C THR A 253 20.90 14.80 19.71
N PHE A 254 20.17 14.50 20.78
CA PHE A 254 20.44 14.95 22.15
C PHE A 254 20.52 13.76 23.10
N ASN A 255 21.37 13.85 24.10
CA ASN A 255 21.51 12.86 25.17
C ASN A 255 20.48 13.02 26.31
N ALA A 256 19.70 14.09 26.31
CA ALA A 256 18.61 14.36 27.23
C ALA A 256 17.45 15.05 26.50
N ASN A 257 16.27 15.13 27.13
CA ASN A 257 15.09 15.71 26.53
C ASN A 257 15.25 17.22 26.27
N PRO A 258 15.37 17.69 25.02
CA PRO A 258 15.56 19.11 24.71
C PRO A 258 14.30 19.95 24.95
N TYR A 259 13.12 19.31 25.07
CA TYR A 259 11.82 19.99 25.20
C TYR A 259 11.59 20.53 26.60
N ASP A 260 12.38 20.13 27.57
CA ASP A 260 12.40 20.72 28.92
C ASP A 260 12.94 22.15 28.91
N TYR A 261 13.67 22.52 27.87
CA TYR A 261 14.35 23.84 27.74
C TYR A 261 13.78 24.70 26.61
N VAL A 262 13.31 24.12 25.53
CA VAL A 262 12.82 24.86 24.34
C VAL A 262 11.56 24.23 23.79
N LYS A 263 10.57 25.09 23.46
CA LYS A 263 9.33 24.61 22.79
C LYS A 263 9.66 23.90 21.48
N SER A 264 9.00 22.80 21.21
CA SER A 264 9.36 21.85 20.14
C SER A 264 9.48 22.47 18.73
N ARG A 265 8.65 23.47 18.39
CA ARG A 265 8.72 24.17 17.10
C ARG A 265 9.91 25.10 16.96
N ALA A 266 10.36 25.73 18.05
CA ALA A 266 11.47 26.65 18.07
C ALA A 266 12.84 25.96 18.15
N LEU A 267 12.88 24.66 18.47
CA LEU A 267 14.12 23.93 18.74
C LEU A 267 15.08 23.94 17.54
N LEU A 268 14.60 23.64 16.34
CA LEU A 268 15.46 23.61 15.16
C LEU A 268 15.94 25.01 14.73
N ASP A 269 15.10 26.03 14.91
CA ASP A 269 15.49 27.43 14.63
C ASP A 269 16.52 27.92 15.65
N SER A 270 16.38 27.54 16.93
CA SER A 270 17.39 27.81 17.96
C SER A 270 18.72 27.14 17.65
N ILE A 271 18.70 25.91 17.18
CA ILE A 271 19.90 25.16 16.75
C ILE A 271 20.57 25.84 15.55
N GLN A 272 19.81 26.31 14.58
CA GLN A 272 20.29 26.96 13.38
C GLN A 272 20.95 28.32 13.72
N GLN A 273 20.44 29.00 14.76
CA GLN A 273 21.03 30.26 15.31
C GLN A 273 22.20 30.05 16.28
N GLY A 274 22.68 28.79 16.41
CA GLY A 274 23.86 28.44 17.23
C GLY A 274 23.53 27.84 18.60
N GLY A 275 22.27 27.77 19.00
CA GLY A 275 21.81 27.19 20.27
C GLY A 275 22.38 27.87 21.52
N GLY A 276 21.64 27.95 22.60
CA GLY A 276 22.22 28.37 23.89
C GLY A 276 23.23 27.32 24.41
N ALA A 277 24.09 27.69 25.35
CA ALA A 277 25.10 26.80 25.91
C ALA A 277 24.50 25.45 26.39
N THR A 278 23.32 25.48 27.00
CA THR A 278 22.63 24.28 27.48
C THR A 278 22.27 23.29 26.36
N LEU A 279 21.65 23.75 25.29
CA LEU A 279 21.32 22.90 24.15
C LEU A 279 22.56 22.35 23.46
N ARG A 280 23.60 23.18 23.31
CA ARG A 280 24.88 22.78 22.73
C ARG A 280 25.54 21.65 23.52
N ASN A 281 25.55 21.73 24.84
CA ASN A 281 26.14 20.71 25.71
C ASN A 281 25.38 19.38 25.70
N MET A 282 24.07 19.40 25.42
CA MET A 282 23.24 18.20 25.31
C MET A 282 23.27 17.60 23.91
N MET A 283 23.74 18.33 22.90
CA MET A 283 23.67 17.92 21.49
C MET A 283 24.84 17.00 21.16
N LEU A 284 24.54 15.72 20.88
CA LEU A 284 25.48 14.71 20.43
C LEU A 284 25.97 15.01 19.01
N ASN A 285 25.05 15.29 18.10
CA ASN A 285 25.37 15.66 16.73
C ASN A 285 24.31 16.61 16.14
N ARG A 286 24.76 17.37 15.13
CA ARG A 286 23.95 18.18 14.22
C ARG A 286 24.31 17.77 12.81
N TYR A 287 23.29 17.41 12.02
CA TYR A 287 23.46 16.90 10.68
C TYR A 287 22.58 17.67 9.69
N GLU A 288 23.20 18.41 8.82
CA GLU A 288 22.56 19.13 7.72
C GLU A 288 22.90 18.45 6.41
N ARG A 289 21.89 18.28 5.53
CA ARG A 289 22.07 17.48 4.33
C ARG A 289 21.21 18.01 3.20
N ALA A 290 21.80 18.12 2.00
CA ALA A 290 21.12 18.46 0.76
C ALA A 290 21.37 17.34 -0.27
N VAL A 291 20.32 16.69 -0.73
CA VAL A 291 20.39 15.57 -1.68
C VAL A 291 19.62 15.91 -2.94
N LYS A 292 20.24 15.68 -4.09
CA LYS A 292 19.58 15.70 -5.40
C LYS A 292 19.82 14.36 -6.08
N THR A 293 18.74 13.68 -6.47
CA THR A 293 18.80 12.43 -7.20
C THR A 293 18.00 12.56 -8.49
N ASP A 294 18.61 12.17 -9.60
CA ASP A 294 17.96 12.02 -10.90
C ASP A 294 18.09 10.57 -11.34
N GLY A 295 17.01 9.96 -11.86
CA GLY A 295 17.06 8.56 -12.21
C GLY A 295 15.89 8.11 -13.07
N HIS A 296 16.05 6.91 -13.61
CA HIS A 296 14.98 6.23 -14.37
C HIS A 296 14.96 4.74 -14.06
N SER A 297 13.77 4.17 -14.16
CA SER A 297 13.56 2.74 -14.02
C SER A 297 12.71 2.18 -15.15
N LEU A 298 13.00 0.94 -15.54
CA LEU A 298 12.21 0.17 -16.48
C LEU A 298 11.95 -1.21 -15.89
N SER A 299 10.68 -1.60 -15.84
CA SER A 299 10.24 -2.94 -15.45
C SER A 299 9.40 -3.54 -16.56
N THR A 300 9.72 -4.74 -16.99
CA THR A 300 8.95 -5.51 -17.96
C THR A 300 8.69 -6.90 -17.45
N GLU A 301 7.47 -7.39 -17.62
CA GLU A 301 7.08 -8.74 -17.26
C GLU A 301 6.31 -9.36 -18.41
N LEU A 302 6.61 -10.62 -18.72
CA LEU A 302 5.84 -11.43 -19.65
C LEU A 302 5.50 -12.76 -18.97
N GLY A 303 4.24 -12.90 -18.56
CA GLY A 303 3.68 -14.20 -18.17
C GLY A 303 3.07 -14.88 -19.41
N ALA A 304 3.35 -16.16 -19.56
CA ALA A 304 2.79 -17.01 -20.59
C ALA A 304 2.23 -18.29 -19.96
N GLU A 305 0.97 -18.61 -20.25
CA GLU A 305 0.28 -19.77 -19.72
C GLU A 305 -0.41 -20.50 -20.88
N TYR A 306 0.09 -21.68 -21.24
CA TYR A 306 -0.56 -22.57 -22.21
C TYR A 306 -1.14 -23.75 -21.47
N ILE A 307 -2.44 -23.99 -21.62
CA ILE A 307 -3.14 -25.13 -21.02
C ILE A 307 -4.01 -25.80 -22.06
N ARG A 308 -4.02 -27.12 -22.02
CA ARG A 308 -4.91 -27.97 -22.80
C ARG A 308 -5.64 -28.95 -21.88
N VAL A 309 -6.94 -29.02 -22.02
CA VAL A 309 -7.80 -29.89 -21.23
C VAL A 309 -8.37 -30.99 -22.12
N PHE A 310 -8.23 -32.23 -21.66
CA PHE A 310 -8.81 -33.41 -22.28
C PHE A 310 -9.66 -34.15 -21.26
N SER A 311 -10.98 -34.18 -21.43
CA SER A 311 -11.86 -34.80 -20.46
C SER A 311 -11.60 -34.32 -19.02
N ASN A 312 -10.97 -35.14 -18.19
CA ASN A 312 -10.69 -34.87 -16.78
C ASN A 312 -9.23 -34.49 -16.50
N VAL A 313 -8.39 -34.42 -17.54
CA VAL A 313 -6.94 -34.18 -17.41
C VAL A 313 -6.58 -32.88 -18.09
N ALA A 314 -5.71 -32.12 -17.46
CA ALA A 314 -5.15 -30.90 -18.01
C ALA A 314 -3.62 -30.99 -18.06
N TYR A 315 -3.05 -30.59 -19.17
CA TYR A 315 -1.61 -30.39 -19.35
C TYR A 315 -1.34 -28.93 -19.63
N GLY A 316 -0.27 -28.40 -19.07
CA GLY A 316 0.07 -27.00 -19.31
C GLY A 316 1.53 -26.72 -19.12
N ILE A 317 1.91 -25.54 -19.56
CA ILE A 317 3.21 -24.91 -19.29
C ILE A 317 2.92 -23.48 -18.87
N ILE A 318 3.42 -23.10 -17.71
CA ILE A 318 3.38 -21.73 -17.19
C ILE A 318 4.81 -21.22 -17.19
N GLY A 319 5.04 -20.04 -17.75
CA GLY A 319 6.35 -19.42 -17.77
C GLY A 319 6.24 -17.93 -17.50
N ASP A 320 7.22 -17.41 -16.78
CA ASP A 320 7.29 -15.99 -16.43
C ASP A 320 8.71 -15.49 -16.69
N ILE A 321 8.81 -14.30 -17.27
CA ILE A 321 10.07 -13.57 -17.47
C ILE A 321 9.86 -12.16 -16.95
N ASN A 322 10.71 -11.74 -15.99
CA ASN A 322 10.74 -10.40 -15.43
C ASN A 322 12.11 -9.78 -15.69
N TYR A 323 12.14 -8.60 -16.27
CA TYR A 323 13.34 -7.79 -16.40
C TYR A 323 13.14 -6.42 -15.80
N ASN A 324 14.01 -6.07 -14.85
CA ASN A 324 14.00 -4.77 -14.19
C ASN A 324 15.37 -4.12 -14.36
N THR A 325 15.38 -2.83 -14.64
CA THR A 325 16.58 -2.02 -14.59
C THR A 325 16.29 -0.67 -13.94
N ASP A 326 17.21 -0.23 -13.10
CA ASP A 326 17.16 1.05 -12.38
C ASP A 326 18.53 1.72 -12.48
N GLN A 327 18.55 3.00 -12.78
CA GLN A 327 19.76 3.80 -12.81
C GLN A 327 19.49 5.16 -12.19
N SER A 328 20.43 5.65 -11.38
CA SER A 328 20.32 6.98 -10.79
C SER A 328 21.67 7.60 -10.50
N ASP A 329 21.72 8.94 -10.59
CA ASP A 329 22.82 9.77 -10.17
C ASP A 329 22.39 10.61 -8.98
N THR A 330 23.20 10.64 -7.93
CA THR A 330 22.88 11.36 -6.70
C THR A 330 24.03 12.28 -6.32
N ARG A 331 23.71 13.53 -6.07
CA ARG A 331 24.60 14.48 -5.38
C ARG A 331 24.10 14.66 -3.96
N ASP A 332 25.00 14.48 -2.99
CA ASP A 332 24.72 14.50 -1.55
C ASP A 332 25.73 15.37 -0.85
N ILE A 333 25.31 16.55 -0.40
CA ILE A 333 26.13 17.49 0.34
C ILE A 333 25.69 17.43 1.79
N TYR A 334 26.65 17.22 2.71
CA TYR A 334 26.30 17.18 4.11
C TYR A 334 27.36 17.81 5.02
N ASP A 335 26.88 18.37 6.13
CA ASP A 335 27.67 18.90 7.25
C ASP A 335 27.23 18.17 8.53
N LEU A 336 28.17 17.43 9.15
CA LEU A 336 27.97 16.72 10.39
C LEU A 336 28.92 17.27 11.46
N GLN A 337 28.33 17.82 12.50
CA GLN A 337 29.04 18.45 13.62
C GLN A 337 28.72 17.72 14.93
N TYR A 338 29.66 17.78 15.87
CA TYR A 338 29.55 17.20 17.22
C TYR A 338 29.71 18.30 18.27
N PRO A 339 28.66 19.13 18.53
CA PRO A 339 28.80 20.37 19.32
C PRO A 339 29.19 20.16 20.78
N SER A 340 28.89 19.01 21.37
CA SER A 340 29.28 18.68 22.76
C SER A 340 30.68 18.07 22.87
N GLN A 341 31.36 17.78 21.73
CA GLN A 341 32.65 17.11 21.71
C GLN A 341 33.70 17.95 20.98
N THR A 342 34.72 18.33 21.69
CA THR A 342 35.85 19.10 21.12
C THR A 342 36.88 18.20 20.44
N ILE A 343 36.85 16.89 20.68
CA ILE A 343 37.84 15.91 20.20
C ILE A 343 37.42 15.28 18.86
N VAL A 344 36.11 15.26 18.58
CA VAL A 344 35.57 14.64 17.36
C VAL A 344 35.54 15.69 16.24
N SER A 345 36.30 15.46 15.18
CA SER A 345 36.32 16.34 14.03
C SER A 345 34.98 16.36 13.28
N PRO A 346 34.46 17.53 12.92
CA PRO A 346 33.30 17.65 12.07
C PRO A 346 33.58 17.01 10.70
N ARG A 347 32.51 16.52 10.03
CA ARG A 347 32.59 15.97 8.67
C ARG A 347 31.78 16.83 7.73
N HIS A 348 32.45 17.46 6.80
CA HIS A 348 31.81 18.18 5.71
C HIS A 348 32.15 17.49 4.39
N LYS A 349 31.15 17.05 3.63
CA LYS A 349 31.39 16.30 2.38
C LYS A 349 30.42 16.68 1.29
N ASN A 350 30.94 16.78 0.07
CA ASN A 350 30.17 16.78 -1.17
C ASN A 350 30.40 15.43 -1.87
N VAL A 351 29.35 14.66 -2.02
CA VAL A 351 29.41 13.28 -2.51
C VAL A 351 28.64 13.15 -3.80
N ASN A 352 29.26 12.58 -4.82
CA ASN A 352 28.59 12.18 -6.06
C ASN A 352 28.54 10.65 -6.14
N ILE A 353 27.34 10.15 -6.36
CA ILE A 353 27.05 8.72 -6.44
C ILE A 353 26.49 8.43 -7.84
N HIS A 354 27.19 7.58 -8.57
CA HIS A 354 26.76 7.05 -9.86
C HIS A 354 26.36 5.59 -9.69
N ASN A 355 25.08 5.30 -9.71
CA ASN A 355 24.59 3.93 -9.73
C ASN A 355 24.68 3.42 -11.18
N LYS A 356 25.51 2.41 -11.42
CA LYS A 356 25.45 1.63 -12.65
C LYS A 356 24.06 1.03 -12.75
N PRO A 357 23.54 0.77 -13.99
CA PRO A 357 22.22 0.17 -14.09
C PRO A 357 22.10 -1.12 -13.27
N ASP A 358 21.29 -1.06 -12.23
CA ASP A 358 20.85 -2.25 -11.49
C ASP A 358 19.98 -3.06 -12.44
N ARG A 359 20.34 -4.33 -12.68
CA ARG A 359 19.61 -5.20 -13.58
C ARG A 359 19.21 -6.46 -12.86
N THR A 360 17.95 -6.80 -12.94
CA THR A 360 17.42 -8.06 -12.45
C THR A 360 16.70 -8.77 -13.59
N LEU A 361 17.08 -10.01 -13.85
CA LEU A 361 16.39 -10.89 -14.78
C LEU A 361 15.95 -12.13 -14.01
N ASP A 362 14.64 -12.32 -13.88
CA ASP A 362 14.04 -13.50 -13.29
C ASP A 362 13.26 -14.24 -14.37
N TYR A 363 13.41 -15.54 -14.44
CA TYR A 363 12.57 -16.37 -15.28
C TYR A 363 12.27 -17.71 -14.62
N SER A 364 11.10 -18.23 -14.91
CA SER A 364 10.67 -19.54 -14.47
C SER A 364 9.86 -20.27 -15.53
N ILE A 365 9.89 -21.58 -15.44
CA ILE A 365 9.05 -22.48 -16.24
C ILE A 365 8.49 -23.56 -15.32
N ASN A 366 7.21 -23.80 -15.47
CA ASN A 366 6.45 -24.76 -14.68
C ASN A 366 5.55 -25.59 -15.63
N PRO A 367 6.01 -26.75 -16.09
CA PRO A 367 5.14 -27.75 -16.69
C PRO A 367 4.09 -28.22 -15.66
N LEU A 368 2.83 -28.19 -16.02
CA LEU A 368 1.71 -28.52 -15.14
C LEU A 368 0.98 -29.77 -15.62
N TYR A 369 0.75 -30.69 -14.73
CA TYR A 369 -0.18 -31.78 -14.89
C TYR A 369 -1.31 -31.69 -13.87
N GLY A 370 -2.55 -31.75 -14.30
CA GLY A 370 -3.71 -31.63 -13.42
C GLY A 370 -4.81 -32.63 -13.76
N MET A 371 -5.56 -33.06 -12.74
CA MET A 371 -6.72 -33.92 -12.88
C MET A 371 -7.93 -33.29 -12.20
N ILE A 372 -9.07 -33.34 -12.87
CA ILE A 372 -10.40 -33.02 -12.31
C ILE A 372 -11.04 -34.29 -11.85
N LEU A 373 -11.32 -34.41 -10.57
CA LEU A 373 -11.94 -35.54 -9.93
C LEU A 373 -13.44 -35.26 -9.70
N PRO A 374 -14.25 -36.30 -9.45
CA PRO A 374 -15.65 -36.13 -9.03
C PRO A 374 -15.81 -35.18 -7.84
N HIS A 375 -17.00 -34.59 -7.69
CA HIS A 375 -17.33 -33.66 -6.62
C HIS A 375 -16.49 -32.40 -6.59
N GLN A 376 -16.19 -31.81 -7.76
CA GLN A 376 -15.41 -30.58 -7.91
C GLN A 376 -14.03 -30.61 -7.22
N ARG A 377 -13.41 -31.76 -7.13
CA ARG A 377 -12.05 -31.93 -6.65
C ARG A 377 -11.08 -31.76 -7.78
N ASN A 378 -9.90 -31.27 -7.49
CA ASN A 378 -8.80 -31.22 -8.43
C ASN A 378 -7.47 -31.51 -7.73
N ILE A 379 -6.57 -32.10 -8.46
CA ILE A 379 -5.18 -32.31 -8.05
C ILE A 379 -4.33 -31.80 -9.19
N SER A 380 -3.29 -31.05 -8.88
CA SER A 380 -2.27 -30.72 -9.85
C SER A 380 -0.87 -30.80 -9.25
N PHE A 381 0.08 -31.11 -10.11
CA PHE A 381 1.49 -31.17 -9.80
C PHE A 381 2.28 -30.55 -10.95
N GLY A 382 3.32 -29.81 -10.61
CA GLY A 382 4.23 -29.21 -11.59
C GLY A 382 5.63 -29.09 -11.07
N PRO A 383 6.66 -29.64 -11.76
CA PRO A 383 8.03 -29.25 -11.49
C PRO A 383 8.24 -27.80 -11.86
N VAL A 384 9.11 -27.10 -11.13
CA VAL A 384 9.44 -25.70 -11.40
C VAL A 384 10.95 -25.58 -11.55
N PHE A 385 11.36 -24.88 -12.61
CA PHE A 385 12.75 -24.53 -12.88
C PHE A 385 12.84 -23.03 -13.05
N GLY A 386 13.80 -22.38 -12.42
CA GLY A 386 13.96 -20.95 -12.58
C GLY A 386 15.33 -20.44 -12.19
N GLN A 387 15.59 -19.23 -12.59
CA GLN A 387 16.81 -18.51 -12.28
C GLN A 387 16.51 -17.03 -12.07
N SER A 388 17.17 -16.45 -11.07
CA SER A 388 17.24 -15.02 -10.83
C SER A 388 18.68 -14.53 -10.96
N ILE A 389 18.90 -13.55 -11.82
CA ILE A 389 20.21 -12.93 -12.05
C ILE A 389 20.09 -11.46 -11.67
N LYS A 390 20.87 -11.03 -10.67
CA LYS A 390 20.92 -9.65 -10.24
C LYS A 390 22.33 -9.07 -10.38
N LYS A 391 22.43 -7.93 -11.05
CA LYS A 391 23.66 -7.14 -11.16
C LYS A 391 23.41 -5.76 -10.60
N GLN A 392 24.29 -5.30 -9.75
CA GLN A 392 24.18 -3.98 -9.14
C GLN A 392 25.57 -3.37 -9.00
N GLY A 393 25.70 -2.08 -9.21
CA GLY A 393 26.95 -1.38 -9.02
C GLY A 393 26.74 0.06 -8.58
N ARG A 394 27.55 0.48 -7.65
CA ARG A 394 27.60 1.87 -7.15
C ARG A 394 29.03 2.37 -7.23
N THR A 395 29.24 3.54 -7.80
CA THR A 395 30.52 4.26 -7.77
C THR A 395 30.29 5.55 -7.03
N ARG A 396 31.13 5.82 -6.00
CA ARG A 396 31.04 6.98 -5.13
C ARG A 396 32.35 7.77 -5.18
N TYR A 397 32.20 9.09 -5.28
CA TYR A 397 33.28 10.04 -5.19
C TYR A 397 32.94 11.08 -4.13
N TYR A 398 33.91 11.64 -3.45
CA TYR A 398 33.69 12.69 -2.48
C TYR A 398 34.76 13.78 -2.51
N ASP A 399 34.41 14.93 -1.98
CA ASP A 399 35.29 16.07 -1.70
C ASP A 399 35.00 16.59 -0.30
N ASP A 400 36.04 16.91 0.46
CA ASP A 400 35.90 17.42 1.82
C ASP A 400 35.83 18.97 1.85
N GLU A 401 36.01 19.67 0.71
CA GLU A 401 35.93 21.12 0.61
C GLU A 401 34.57 21.61 0.11
N ALA A 402 33.88 22.41 0.94
CA ALA A 402 32.48 22.81 0.71
C ALA A 402 32.25 23.91 -0.31
N ASP A 403 33.25 24.70 -0.63
CA ASP A 403 33.04 26.01 -1.26
C ASP A 403 33.44 26.11 -2.75
N LEU A 404 33.58 25.00 -3.47
CA LEU A 404 33.99 25.01 -4.88
C LEU A 404 32.82 25.15 -5.87
N PRO A 405 32.97 26.00 -6.95
CA PRO A 405 31.96 26.14 -7.99
C PRO A 405 31.75 24.85 -8.78
N SER A 406 30.52 24.57 -9.16
CA SER A 406 29.98 23.30 -9.63
C SER A 406 30.61 22.65 -10.88
N GLU A 407 31.31 23.34 -11.72
CA GLU A 407 31.90 22.81 -12.98
C GLU A 407 33.33 22.30 -12.84
N LEU A 408 34.07 22.71 -11.82
CA LEU A 408 35.45 22.24 -11.53
C LEU A 408 35.50 21.09 -10.52
N ASP A 409 34.41 20.80 -9.85
CA ASP A 409 34.29 19.83 -8.77
C ASP A 409 34.64 18.38 -9.18
N PHE A 410 34.38 18.00 -10.43
CA PHE A 410 34.56 16.61 -10.89
C PHE A 410 36.03 16.19 -10.99
N MET A 411 36.94 17.14 -11.20
CA MET A 411 38.38 16.84 -11.36
C MET A 411 39.16 16.68 -10.05
N ARG A 412 38.58 17.07 -8.92
CA ARG A 412 39.20 17.00 -7.58
C ARG A 412 38.62 15.91 -6.68
N GLN A 413 37.58 15.25 -7.11
CA GLN A 413 36.89 14.26 -6.28
C GLN A 413 37.72 12.99 -6.07
N VAL A 414 37.84 12.57 -4.83
CA VAL A 414 38.48 11.33 -4.43
C VAL A 414 37.50 10.16 -4.61
N PHE A 415 37.99 9.07 -5.20
CA PHE A 415 37.22 7.83 -5.29
C PHE A 415 37.05 7.21 -3.89
N ASP A 416 35.78 7.01 -3.50
CA ASP A 416 35.43 6.35 -2.23
C ASP A 416 35.42 4.84 -2.43
N SER A 417 36.59 4.21 -2.22
CA SER A 417 36.74 2.76 -2.39
C SER A 417 35.89 1.97 -1.39
N ASP A 418 35.68 2.54 -0.21
CA ASP A 418 34.95 1.89 0.88
C ASP A 418 33.45 1.79 0.65
N ASN A 419 32.88 2.75 -0.09
CA ASN A 419 31.44 2.81 -0.37
C ASN A 419 31.11 2.65 -1.85
N SER A 420 32.09 2.29 -2.68
CA SER A 420 31.91 1.86 -4.06
C SER A 420 31.94 0.35 -4.14
N TYR A 421 30.97 -0.23 -4.83
CA TYR A 421 30.84 -1.69 -4.93
C TYR A 421 30.19 -2.14 -6.24
N TYR A 422 30.46 -3.39 -6.57
CA TYR A 422 29.77 -4.12 -7.62
C TYR A 422 29.45 -5.53 -7.13
N PHE A 423 28.24 -6.01 -7.40
CA PHE A 423 27.90 -7.39 -7.18
C PHE A 423 27.10 -8.02 -8.33
N HIS A 424 27.33 -9.33 -8.48
CA HIS A 424 26.61 -10.20 -9.41
C HIS A 424 26.11 -11.40 -8.59
N GLN A 425 24.79 -11.48 -8.43
CA GLN A 425 24.12 -12.57 -7.76
C GLN A 425 23.38 -13.44 -8.76
N VAL A 426 23.51 -14.75 -8.61
CA VAL A 426 22.72 -15.75 -9.34
C VAL A 426 22.04 -16.65 -8.32
N ASP A 427 20.76 -16.87 -8.48
CA ASP A 427 19.96 -17.84 -7.76
C ASP A 427 19.36 -18.83 -8.77
N ASN A 428 19.82 -20.08 -8.72
CA ASN A 428 19.23 -21.17 -9.50
C ASN A 428 18.31 -21.95 -8.59
N TYR A 429 17.08 -22.18 -9.01
CA TYR A 429 16.17 -22.96 -8.20
C TYR A 429 15.43 -24.00 -9.03
N VAL A 430 15.20 -25.14 -8.38
CA VAL A 430 14.43 -26.27 -8.89
C VAL A 430 13.54 -26.80 -7.79
N GLY A 431 12.33 -27.19 -8.14
CA GLY A 431 11.41 -27.70 -7.14
C GLY A 431 10.13 -28.24 -7.75
N GLY A 432 9.10 -28.30 -6.94
CA GLY A 432 7.78 -28.74 -7.36
C GLY A 432 6.68 -28.06 -6.57
N GLU A 433 5.54 -27.92 -7.21
CA GLU A 433 4.31 -27.46 -6.59
C GLU A 433 3.27 -28.58 -6.64
N PHE A 434 2.75 -28.93 -5.47
CA PHE A 434 1.59 -29.80 -5.33
C PHE A 434 0.40 -28.95 -4.95
N HIS A 435 -0.74 -29.18 -5.60
CA HIS A 435 -1.97 -28.52 -5.31
C HIS A 435 -3.11 -29.53 -5.22
N PHE A 436 -3.92 -29.43 -4.18
CA PHE A 436 -5.19 -30.12 -4.01
C PHE A 436 -6.28 -29.09 -3.77
N GLY A 437 -7.37 -29.14 -4.53
CA GLY A 437 -8.53 -28.27 -4.37
C GLY A 437 -9.83 -29.07 -4.23
N GLN A 438 -10.72 -28.60 -3.36
CA GLN A 438 -12.09 -29.07 -3.19
C GLN A 438 -13.03 -27.91 -3.46
N GLY A 439 -13.90 -28.01 -4.45
CA GLY A 439 -14.97 -27.07 -4.70
C GLY A 439 -16.10 -27.17 -3.66
N GLY A 440 -16.90 -26.11 -3.59
CA GLY A 440 -17.99 -26.02 -2.61
C GLY A 440 -19.25 -26.72 -3.07
N ASP A 441 -19.29 -28.08 -3.13
CA ASP A 441 -20.51 -28.82 -3.38
C ASP A 441 -21.50 -28.60 -2.25
N LYS A 442 -22.78 -28.55 -2.62
CA LYS A 442 -23.87 -28.45 -1.65
C LYS A 442 -24.11 -29.82 -1.02
N ILE A 443 -23.88 -29.93 0.27
CA ILE A 443 -24.20 -31.11 1.09
C ILE A 443 -25.53 -30.81 1.79
N THR A 444 -26.65 -31.40 1.32
CA THR A 444 -27.99 -31.19 1.89
C THR A 444 -28.21 -32.18 3.01
N ILE A 445 -28.60 -31.70 4.20
CA ILE A 445 -28.98 -32.51 5.36
C ILE A 445 -30.52 -32.66 5.35
N ASP A 446 -31.23 -31.53 5.15
CA ASP A 446 -32.66 -31.44 5.00
C ASP A 446 -33.04 -30.25 4.10
N GLU A 447 -34.34 -29.99 3.85
CA GLU A 447 -34.82 -28.92 2.94
C GLU A 447 -34.29 -27.51 3.33
N ASN A 448 -34.05 -27.26 4.63
CA ASN A 448 -33.66 -25.95 5.18
C ASN A 448 -32.25 -25.95 5.72
N ASN A 449 -31.52 -27.04 5.61
CA ASN A 449 -30.20 -27.17 6.24
C ASN A 449 -29.21 -27.82 5.28
N PHE A 450 -28.27 -27.02 4.82
CA PHE A 450 -27.18 -27.45 3.94
C PHE A 450 -25.85 -26.79 4.28
N TRP A 451 -24.78 -27.47 3.88
CA TRP A 451 -23.41 -26.97 3.97
C TRP A 451 -22.79 -26.91 2.59
N ARG A 452 -21.87 -25.97 2.43
CA ARG A 452 -20.91 -25.94 1.33
C ARG A 452 -19.52 -25.89 1.93
N ILE A 453 -18.68 -26.87 1.57
CA ILE A 453 -17.33 -26.99 2.06
C ILE A 453 -16.39 -26.83 0.88
N SER A 454 -15.51 -25.86 0.93
CA SER A 454 -14.45 -25.67 -0.05
C SER A 454 -13.10 -25.57 0.65
N GLY A 455 -12.07 -26.13 0.03
CA GLY A 455 -10.75 -26.15 0.61
C GLY A 455 -9.65 -26.18 -0.44
N GLN A 456 -8.46 -25.82 -0.03
CA GLN A 456 -7.27 -25.85 -0.87
C GLN A 456 -6.06 -26.17 -0.01
N LEU A 457 -5.16 -26.98 -0.55
CA LEU A 457 -3.83 -27.21 -0.03
C LEU A 457 -2.85 -26.99 -1.18
N LYS A 458 -1.90 -26.08 -1.01
CA LYS A 458 -0.80 -25.86 -1.95
C LYS A 458 0.52 -26.05 -1.20
N ILE A 459 1.44 -26.83 -1.76
CA ILE A 459 2.75 -27.13 -1.17
C ILE A 459 3.82 -26.89 -2.23
N PRO A 460 4.34 -25.66 -2.34
CA PRO A 460 5.55 -25.37 -3.11
C PRO A 460 6.79 -25.70 -2.28
N VAL A 461 7.74 -26.41 -2.88
CA VAL A 461 9.04 -26.71 -2.27
C VAL A 461 10.12 -26.52 -3.33
N TYR A 462 11.10 -25.69 -3.03
CA TYR A 462 12.19 -25.36 -3.95
C TYR A 462 13.54 -25.54 -3.28
N TYR A 463 14.48 -26.10 -4.03
CA TYR A 463 15.91 -26.06 -3.71
C TYR A 463 16.54 -24.90 -4.43
N HIS A 464 17.19 -24.02 -3.71
CA HIS A 464 17.86 -22.83 -4.19
C HIS A 464 19.37 -22.99 -4.07
N HIS A 465 20.08 -22.58 -5.11
CA HIS A 465 21.53 -22.44 -5.13
C HIS A 465 21.89 -20.99 -5.42
N TYR A 466 22.23 -20.26 -4.36
CA TYR A 466 22.65 -18.87 -4.43
C TYR A 466 24.15 -18.75 -4.62
N ARG A 467 24.57 -17.86 -5.50
CA ARG A 467 25.96 -17.45 -5.67
C ARG A 467 26.02 -15.93 -5.78
N LEU A 468 26.83 -15.29 -4.94
CA LEU A 468 27.11 -13.86 -4.97
C LEU A 468 28.60 -13.66 -5.21
N ASN A 469 28.95 -12.96 -6.30
CA ASN A 469 30.27 -12.37 -6.51
C ASN A 469 30.18 -10.92 -6.09
N TYR A 470 31.01 -10.48 -5.15
CA TYR A 470 31.03 -9.14 -4.59
C TYR A 470 32.43 -8.55 -4.68
N THR A 471 32.50 -7.31 -5.15
CA THR A 471 33.75 -6.54 -5.25
C THR A 471 33.50 -5.17 -4.62
N ARG A 472 34.40 -4.70 -3.75
CA ARG A 472 34.38 -3.40 -3.11
C ARG A 472 35.54 -2.57 -3.64
N GLY A 473 35.32 -1.29 -3.91
CA GLY A 473 36.30 -0.43 -4.54
C GLY A 473 36.63 -0.88 -5.95
N ASN A 474 37.89 -0.81 -6.32
CA ASN A 474 38.44 -1.32 -7.58
C ASN A 474 38.82 -2.83 -7.52
N GLY A 475 38.36 -3.55 -6.50
CA GLY A 475 38.78 -4.93 -6.22
C GLY A 475 39.94 -5.02 -5.25
N GLU A 476 40.61 -3.94 -4.95
CA GLU A 476 41.74 -3.88 -4.02
C GLU A 476 41.27 -3.92 -2.56
N ALA A 477 40.11 -3.30 -2.27
CA ALA A 477 39.57 -3.25 -0.91
C ALA A 477 38.97 -4.59 -0.45
N TYR A 478 38.25 -5.27 -1.32
CA TYR A 478 37.66 -6.58 -1.05
C TYR A 478 37.11 -7.21 -2.34
N SER A 479 37.37 -8.50 -2.51
CA SER A 479 36.71 -9.33 -3.53
C SER A 479 36.40 -10.70 -2.96
N GLY A 480 35.18 -11.19 -3.13
CA GLY A 480 34.76 -12.45 -2.54
C GLY A 480 33.61 -13.12 -3.26
N ILE A 481 33.50 -14.42 -3.05
CA ILE A 481 32.40 -15.24 -3.55
C ILE A 481 31.71 -15.90 -2.36
N THR A 482 30.42 -15.64 -2.21
CA THR A 482 29.58 -16.29 -1.20
C THR A 482 28.60 -17.23 -1.92
N ARG A 483 28.46 -18.45 -1.37
CA ARG A 483 27.51 -19.45 -1.85
C ARG A 483 26.62 -19.89 -0.70
N ARG A 484 25.35 -20.18 -1.02
CA ARG A 484 24.38 -20.72 -0.06
C ARG A 484 23.44 -21.67 -0.77
N ASN A 485 23.14 -22.79 -0.14
CA ASN A 485 22.08 -23.69 -0.53
C ASN A 485 20.94 -23.62 0.49
N ALA A 486 19.70 -23.64 0.01
CA ALA A 486 18.54 -23.63 0.88
C ALA A 486 17.40 -24.44 0.25
N VAL A 487 16.74 -25.26 1.05
CA VAL A 487 15.42 -25.78 0.73
C VAL A 487 14.39 -24.88 1.36
N LEU A 488 13.49 -24.31 0.55
CA LEU A 488 12.46 -23.39 0.98
C LEU A 488 11.09 -23.99 0.65
N ALA A 489 10.22 -24.05 1.66
CA ALA A 489 8.84 -24.51 1.53
C ALA A 489 7.87 -23.41 1.95
N SER A 490 6.77 -23.29 1.25
CA SER A 490 5.76 -22.25 1.54
C SER A 490 4.34 -22.80 1.42
N PRO A 491 3.98 -23.82 2.25
CA PRO A 491 2.66 -24.40 2.22
C PRO A 491 1.57 -23.41 2.59
N ASN A 492 0.45 -23.52 1.89
CA ASN A 492 -0.76 -22.76 2.14
C ASN A 492 -1.94 -23.71 2.26
N PHE A 493 -2.75 -23.52 3.29
CA PHE A 493 -3.99 -24.24 3.51
C PHE A 493 -5.15 -23.26 3.66
N TYR A 494 -6.26 -23.57 3.02
CA TYR A 494 -7.50 -22.82 3.08
C TYR A 494 -8.69 -23.76 3.26
N LEU A 495 -9.57 -23.45 4.19
CA LEU A 495 -10.83 -24.16 4.42
C LEU A 495 -11.95 -23.13 4.63
N LYS A 496 -13.06 -23.31 3.93
CA LYS A 496 -14.30 -22.53 4.09
C LYS A 496 -15.48 -23.46 4.23
N CYS A 497 -16.25 -23.27 5.28
CA CYS A 497 -17.51 -23.92 5.54
C CYS A 497 -18.63 -22.89 5.57
N LEU A 498 -19.62 -23.04 4.73
CA LEU A 498 -20.76 -22.14 4.62
C LEU A 498 -22.05 -22.91 4.93
N LYS A 499 -22.74 -22.52 6.01
CA LYS A 499 -24.04 -23.11 6.41
C LYS A 499 -25.17 -22.19 5.97
N ASN A 500 -26.09 -22.73 5.16
CA ASN A 500 -27.32 -22.06 4.69
C ASN A 500 -27.05 -20.70 4.04
N ASP A 501 -25.87 -20.52 3.40
CA ASP A 501 -25.39 -19.27 2.87
C ASP A 501 -25.33 -18.08 3.89
N SER A 502 -25.66 -18.34 5.16
CA SER A 502 -25.79 -17.33 6.22
C SER A 502 -24.62 -17.31 7.21
N ILE A 503 -24.07 -18.49 7.54
CA ILE A 503 -22.98 -18.62 8.49
C ILE A 503 -21.74 -19.10 7.75
N GLU A 504 -20.67 -18.34 7.83
CA GLU A 504 -19.38 -18.69 7.24
C GLU A 504 -18.33 -18.92 8.32
N PHE A 505 -17.66 -20.06 8.27
CA PHE A 505 -16.42 -20.35 8.98
C PHE A 505 -15.28 -20.46 7.98
N ARG A 506 -14.17 -19.79 8.22
CA ARG A 506 -12.99 -19.85 7.38
C ARG A 506 -11.75 -20.04 8.23
N ALA A 507 -10.88 -20.95 7.83
CA ALA A 507 -9.56 -21.15 8.40
C ALA A 507 -8.52 -21.08 7.29
N GLU A 508 -7.49 -20.29 7.51
CA GLU A 508 -6.37 -20.10 6.58
C GLU A 508 -5.07 -20.29 7.34
N TYR A 509 -4.14 -21.04 6.76
CA TYR A 509 -2.78 -21.15 7.21
C TYR A 509 -1.86 -20.83 6.05
N ASP A 510 -0.90 -19.95 6.28
CA ASP A 510 0.10 -19.52 5.30
C ASP A 510 1.47 -19.59 5.96
N MET A 511 2.36 -20.40 5.42
CA MET A 511 3.76 -20.44 5.80
C MET A 511 4.60 -19.87 4.65
N LYS A 512 5.47 -18.92 4.94
CA LYS A 512 6.41 -18.35 3.97
C LYS A 512 7.83 -18.50 4.49
N GLN A 513 8.66 -19.19 3.70
CA GLN A 513 10.07 -19.36 4.01
C GLN A 513 10.93 -18.63 2.97
N ARG A 514 11.94 -17.92 3.42
CA ARG A 514 12.88 -17.19 2.56
C ARG A 514 14.30 -17.22 3.11
N SER A 515 15.28 -17.18 2.23
CA SER A 515 16.68 -16.95 2.61
C SER A 515 16.90 -15.49 3.00
N PRO A 516 17.83 -15.15 3.91
CA PRO A 516 18.37 -13.80 4.06
C PRO A 516 18.96 -13.30 2.74
N SER A 517 19.09 -11.97 2.58
CA SER A 517 19.78 -11.42 1.41
C SER A 517 21.25 -11.87 1.42
N MET A 518 21.78 -12.18 0.24
CA MET A 518 23.18 -12.62 0.13
C MET A 518 24.17 -11.54 0.58
N THR A 519 23.81 -10.25 0.42
CA THR A 519 24.62 -9.13 0.92
C THR A 519 24.68 -9.07 2.45
N SER A 520 23.58 -9.40 3.13
CA SER A 520 23.55 -9.49 4.60
C SER A 520 24.44 -10.60 5.18
N LEU A 521 24.82 -11.58 4.35
CA LEU A 521 25.70 -12.69 4.74
C LEU A 521 27.19 -12.37 4.57
N LEU A 522 27.54 -11.26 3.93
CA LEU A 522 28.93 -10.88 3.66
C LEU A 522 29.62 -10.37 4.92
N THR A 523 30.62 -11.06 5.43
CA THR A 523 31.40 -10.64 6.60
C THR A 523 32.38 -9.50 6.31
N GLY A 524 32.81 -9.33 5.05
CA GLY A 524 33.63 -8.19 4.61
C GLY A 524 32.83 -7.00 4.12
N PHE A 525 31.51 -7.03 4.26
CA PHE A 525 30.65 -5.91 3.93
C PHE A 525 30.58 -4.92 5.09
N GLU A 526 30.88 -3.67 4.82
CA GLU A 526 30.68 -2.56 5.73
C GLU A 526 30.21 -1.35 4.91
N ASP A 527 29.02 -0.87 5.19
CA ASP A 527 28.47 0.33 4.55
C ASP A 527 28.58 1.51 5.51
N THR A 528 29.50 2.42 5.22
CA THR A 528 29.75 3.66 5.95
C THR A 528 29.23 4.88 5.20
N SER A 529 28.38 4.67 4.19
CA SER A 529 27.85 5.75 3.34
C SER A 529 26.98 6.75 4.11
N ASP A 530 26.31 6.31 5.17
CA ASP A 530 25.69 7.17 6.17
C ASP A 530 26.63 7.25 7.39
N PRO A 531 27.17 8.43 7.70
CA PRO A 531 28.16 8.55 8.76
C PRO A 531 27.62 8.31 10.18
N LEU A 532 26.31 8.32 10.37
CA LEU A 532 25.64 8.04 11.65
C LEU A 532 25.10 6.61 11.74
N ASN A 533 25.02 5.89 10.64
CA ASN A 533 24.47 4.53 10.60
C ASN A 533 25.36 3.61 9.77
N ILE A 534 26.17 2.82 10.41
CA ILE A 534 27.14 1.91 9.80
C ILE A 534 26.56 0.50 9.80
N TYR A 535 26.55 -0.18 8.66
CA TYR A 535 25.98 -1.51 8.51
C TYR A 535 27.06 -2.54 8.18
N THR A 536 27.00 -3.70 8.85
CA THR A 536 27.86 -4.86 8.59
C THR A 536 27.02 -6.09 8.25
N GLY A 537 27.65 -7.14 7.70
CA GLY A 537 26.99 -8.40 7.43
C GLY A 537 27.18 -9.44 8.54
N ASN A 538 26.44 -10.55 8.44
CA ASN A 538 26.53 -11.70 9.36
C ASN A 538 26.30 -13.02 8.60
N LYS A 539 27.32 -13.88 8.53
CA LYS A 539 27.27 -15.18 7.82
C LYS A 539 26.34 -16.20 8.47
N ASP A 540 26.01 -16.04 9.76
CA ASP A 540 25.30 -17.03 10.58
C ASP A 540 23.76 -16.83 10.53
N LEU A 541 23.26 -16.00 9.60
CA LEU A 541 21.84 -15.79 9.42
C LEU A 541 21.14 -17.05 8.92
N LYS A 542 20.01 -17.37 9.54
CA LYS A 542 19.16 -18.51 9.22
C LYS A 542 18.05 -18.14 8.24
N ASN A 543 17.43 -19.15 7.62
CA ASN A 543 16.24 -18.94 6.82
C ASN A 543 15.10 -18.38 7.68
N ILE A 544 14.42 -17.38 7.17
CA ILE A 544 13.32 -16.69 7.85
C ILE A 544 12.03 -17.43 7.52
N THR A 545 11.31 -17.86 8.55
CA THR A 545 10.02 -18.57 8.38
C THR A 545 8.91 -17.79 9.06
N THR A 546 7.91 -17.35 8.29
CA THR A 546 6.73 -16.68 8.80
C THR A 546 5.55 -17.63 8.76
N HIS A 547 4.87 -17.82 9.88
CA HIS A 547 3.62 -18.57 10.01
C HIS A 547 2.49 -17.58 10.25
N GLN A 548 1.40 -17.74 9.54
CA GLN A 548 0.18 -16.96 9.74
C GLN A 548 -1.03 -17.90 9.77
N VAL A 549 -1.83 -17.78 10.82
CA VAL A 549 -3.12 -18.43 10.96
C VAL A 549 -4.20 -17.36 10.98
N SER A 550 -5.25 -17.51 10.17
CA SER A 550 -6.40 -16.62 10.18
C SER A 550 -7.67 -17.44 10.34
N LEU A 551 -8.51 -17.06 11.30
CA LEU A 551 -9.82 -17.63 11.53
C LEU A 551 -10.87 -16.55 11.31
N LEU A 552 -11.93 -16.87 10.60
CA LEU A 552 -13.05 -15.95 10.37
C LEU A 552 -14.36 -16.65 10.67
N TYR A 553 -15.22 -15.95 11.41
CA TYR A 553 -16.63 -16.27 11.55
C TYR A 553 -17.45 -15.10 11.05
N ALA A 554 -18.41 -15.34 10.15
CA ALA A 554 -19.35 -14.33 9.69
C ALA A 554 -20.78 -14.87 9.78
N PHE A 555 -21.69 -14.02 10.25
CA PHE A 555 -23.11 -14.29 10.31
C PHE A 555 -23.87 -13.21 9.57
N ASN A 556 -24.64 -13.62 8.56
CA ASN A 556 -25.48 -12.76 7.74
C ASN A 556 -26.95 -13.09 8.00
N ASN A 557 -27.68 -12.14 8.56
CA ASN A 557 -29.12 -12.24 8.73
C ASN A 557 -29.84 -11.54 7.59
N TYR A 558 -30.27 -12.28 6.60
CA TYR A 558 -30.92 -11.73 5.41
C TYR A 558 -32.26 -11.08 5.68
N SER A 559 -33.04 -11.60 6.62
CA SER A 559 -34.35 -11.03 6.96
C SER A 559 -34.26 -9.70 7.70
N LYS A 560 -33.26 -9.53 8.56
CA LYS A 560 -32.99 -8.30 9.30
C LYS A 560 -31.99 -7.40 8.61
N GLN A 561 -31.39 -7.86 7.48
CA GLN A 561 -30.35 -7.16 6.76
C GLN A 561 -29.18 -6.74 7.67
N SER A 562 -28.75 -7.65 8.55
CA SER A 562 -27.64 -7.38 9.47
C SER A 562 -26.48 -8.34 9.21
N ASN A 563 -25.29 -7.85 9.46
CA ASN A 563 -24.05 -8.60 9.31
C ASN A 563 -23.21 -8.48 10.59
N PHE A 564 -22.62 -9.57 11.00
CA PHE A 564 -21.60 -9.63 12.03
C PHE A 564 -20.44 -10.49 11.54
N THR A 565 -19.22 -9.96 11.62
CA THR A 565 -18.01 -10.68 11.22
C THR A 565 -16.93 -10.48 12.26
N ILE A 566 -16.30 -11.56 12.70
CA ILE A 566 -15.09 -11.54 13.52
C ILE A 566 -13.98 -12.29 12.77
N LYS A 567 -12.83 -11.66 12.67
CA LYS A 567 -11.61 -12.25 12.10
C LYS A 567 -10.49 -12.16 13.10
N GLN A 568 -9.84 -13.29 13.36
CA GLN A 568 -8.65 -13.38 14.19
C GLN A 568 -7.46 -13.78 13.31
N THR A 569 -6.35 -13.08 13.43
CA THR A 569 -5.11 -13.39 12.72
C THR A 569 -3.96 -13.42 13.71
N PHE A 570 -3.30 -14.57 13.79
CA PHE A 570 -2.03 -14.74 14.52
C PHE A 570 -0.91 -14.89 13.53
N ARG A 571 0.17 -14.14 13.73
CA ARG A 571 1.38 -14.20 12.91
C ARG A 571 2.61 -14.28 13.80
N THR A 572 3.52 -15.22 13.48
CA THR A 572 4.82 -15.31 14.13
C THR A 572 5.91 -15.50 13.08
N THR A 573 7.12 -15.04 13.38
CA THR A 573 8.26 -15.17 12.49
C THR A 573 9.41 -15.81 13.25
N VAL A 574 9.82 -16.99 12.82
CA VAL A 574 10.97 -17.73 13.32
C VAL A 574 12.19 -17.28 12.53
N ASN A 575 13.32 -17.08 13.23
CA ASN A 575 14.54 -16.50 12.69
C ASN A 575 14.28 -15.16 11.97
N ALA A 576 13.43 -14.30 12.54
CA ALA A 576 13.21 -12.97 12.00
C ALA A 576 14.52 -12.20 11.89
N LEU A 577 14.70 -11.43 10.82
CA LEU A 577 15.86 -10.57 10.70
C LEU A 577 15.66 -9.32 11.55
N ALA A 578 16.49 -9.16 12.59
CA ALA A 578 16.59 -7.93 13.36
C ALA A 578 17.99 -7.33 13.17
N TYR A 579 18.06 -6.00 13.14
CA TYR A 579 19.33 -5.30 13.12
C TYR A 579 19.72 -4.93 14.55
N ALA A 580 20.53 -5.80 15.18
CA ALA A 580 21.16 -5.47 16.44
C ALA A 580 22.12 -4.31 16.20
N TYR A 581 22.14 -3.33 17.09
CA TYR A 581 23.06 -2.21 16.98
C TYR A 581 23.76 -1.90 18.30
N THR A 582 24.98 -1.40 18.17
CA THR A 582 25.70 -0.72 19.26
C THR A 582 25.57 0.78 19.04
N TYR A 583 25.31 1.50 20.13
CA TYR A 583 25.11 2.95 20.10
C TYR A 583 26.28 3.65 20.79
N ASP A 584 26.94 4.54 20.07
CA ASP A 584 27.96 5.40 20.65
C ASP A 584 27.30 6.66 21.27
N ARG A 585 27.27 6.71 22.59
CA ARG A 585 26.67 7.85 23.33
C ARG A 585 27.42 9.18 23.15
N THR A 586 28.64 9.15 22.68
CA THR A 586 29.48 10.34 22.47
C THR A 586 29.15 11.03 21.14
N THR A 587 28.96 10.26 20.09
CA THR A 587 28.75 10.76 18.71
C THR A 587 27.32 10.56 18.19
N GLY A 588 26.58 9.64 18.79
CA GLY A 588 25.27 9.21 18.30
C GLY A 588 25.36 8.22 17.12
N ILE A 589 26.52 7.68 16.79
CA ILE A 589 26.73 6.71 15.72
C ILE A 589 26.16 5.35 16.13
N ARG A 590 25.54 4.67 15.17
CA ARG A 590 25.01 3.30 15.34
C ARG A 590 25.73 2.34 14.41
N HIS A 591 26.20 1.22 14.96
CA HIS A 591 26.77 0.11 14.20
C HIS A 591 25.78 -1.02 14.18
N TYR A 592 25.20 -1.28 13.04
CA TYR A 592 24.16 -2.28 12.81
C TYR A 592 24.76 -3.60 12.31
N GLN A 593 24.33 -4.69 12.91
CA GLN A 593 24.61 -6.04 12.46
C GLN A 593 23.31 -6.86 12.40
N PRO A 594 22.99 -7.51 11.27
CA PRO A 594 21.79 -8.34 11.19
C PRO A 594 21.95 -9.62 12.04
N ARG A 595 20.89 -10.00 12.74
CA ARG A 595 20.78 -11.24 13.54
C ARG A 595 19.47 -11.94 13.26
N SER A 596 19.51 -13.28 13.36
CA SER A 596 18.29 -14.09 13.37
C SER A 596 17.72 -14.14 14.78
N VAL A 597 16.49 -13.70 14.97
CA VAL A 597 15.83 -13.60 16.27
C VAL A 597 14.48 -14.31 16.28
N ASP A 598 14.13 -14.90 17.41
CA ASP A 598 12.86 -15.56 17.64
C ASP A 598 12.05 -14.83 18.69
N GLY A 599 10.72 -15.03 18.65
CA GLY A 599 9.79 -14.48 19.62
C GLY A 599 8.94 -13.32 19.09
N ASN A 600 9.17 -12.85 17.87
CA ASN A 600 8.30 -11.84 17.25
C ASN A 600 6.95 -12.43 16.87
N TYR A 601 5.84 -11.85 17.39
CA TYR A 601 4.49 -12.25 17.00
C TYR A 601 3.52 -11.07 17.03
N SER A 602 2.42 -11.22 16.32
CA SER A 602 1.30 -10.31 16.37
C SER A 602 -0.02 -11.07 16.40
N LEU A 603 -0.98 -10.52 17.16
CA LEU A 603 -2.36 -11.00 17.23
C LEU A 603 -3.27 -9.84 16.85
N ILE A 604 -4.13 -10.05 15.86
CA ILE A 604 -5.09 -9.04 15.38
C ILE A 604 -6.47 -9.64 15.42
N THR A 605 -7.36 -9.00 16.15
CA THR A 605 -8.80 -9.32 16.17
C THR A 605 -9.53 -8.15 15.52
N SER A 606 -10.32 -8.43 14.50
CA SER A 606 -11.15 -7.43 13.82
C SER A 606 -12.61 -7.87 13.89
N ILE A 607 -13.47 -6.96 14.31
CA ILE A 607 -14.91 -7.17 14.43
C ILE A 607 -15.59 -6.12 13.57
N TRP A 608 -16.50 -6.55 12.69
CA TRP A 608 -17.34 -5.68 11.87
C TRP A 608 -18.79 -6.02 12.16
N HIS A 609 -19.55 -5.01 12.47
CA HIS A 609 -20.97 -5.14 12.67
C HIS A 609 -21.72 -4.05 11.91
N TRP A 610 -22.78 -4.44 11.25
CA TRP A 610 -23.70 -3.51 10.61
C TRP A 610 -25.12 -4.01 10.83
N CYS A 611 -26.00 -3.13 11.28
CA CYS A 611 -27.42 -3.47 11.38
C CYS A 611 -28.31 -2.21 11.31
N PRO A 612 -29.53 -2.32 10.79
CA PRO A 612 -30.58 -1.36 11.05
C PRO A 612 -31.07 -1.49 12.50
N ILE A 613 -31.22 -0.36 13.18
CA ILE A 613 -31.68 -0.32 14.57
C ILE A 613 -33.21 -0.32 14.62
N ASP A 614 -33.85 0.34 13.66
CA ASP A 614 -35.31 0.45 13.59
C ASP A 614 -35.93 -0.50 12.55
N LYS A 615 -37.18 -0.89 12.77
CA LYS A 615 -37.93 -1.78 11.85
C LYS A 615 -38.09 -1.20 10.43
N LYS A 616 -38.04 0.13 10.27
CA LYS A 616 -38.16 0.83 8.99
C LYS A 616 -36.81 0.99 8.28
N GLN A 617 -35.73 0.49 8.89
CA GLN A 617 -34.36 0.54 8.37
C GLN A 617 -33.89 1.97 8.01
N LYS A 618 -34.40 2.96 8.76
CA LYS A 618 -34.02 4.36 8.60
C LYS A 618 -32.80 4.71 9.42
N LEU A 619 -32.66 4.12 10.62
CA LEU A 619 -31.52 4.29 11.50
C LEU A 619 -30.61 3.06 11.38
N THR A 620 -29.38 3.27 10.93
CA THR A 620 -28.38 2.21 10.77
C THR A 620 -27.15 2.52 11.61
N ILE A 621 -26.56 1.48 12.16
CA ILE A 621 -25.25 1.52 12.82
C ILE A 621 -24.24 0.71 12.01
N LYS A 622 -23.06 1.26 11.87
CA LYS A 622 -21.86 0.58 11.41
C LYS A 622 -20.82 0.70 12.50
N ASP A 623 -20.20 -0.40 12.82
CA ASP A 623 -19.24 -0.54 13.88
C ASP A 623 -18.05 -1.38 13.41
N GLU A 624 -16.82 -0.91 13.70
CA GLU A 624 -15.58 -1.59 13.35
C GLU A 624 -14.58 -1.48 14.50
N THR A 625 -14.37 -2.59 15.20
CA THR A 625 -13.38 -2.74 16.28
C THR A 625 -12.15 -3.47 15.77
N VAL A 626 -10.95 -2.95 16.02
CA VAL A 626 -9.71 -3.68 15.77
C VAL A 626 -8.83 -3.66 17.02
N LEU A 627 -8.52 -4.85 17.53
CA LEU A 627 -7.58 -5.06 18.63
C LEU A 627 -6.30 -5.67 18.07
N ARG A 628 -5.17 -5.04 18.37
CA ARG A 628 -3.85 -5.52 17.93
C ARG A 628 -2.89 -5.61 19.09
N LEU A 629 -2.25 -6.76 19.23
CA LEU A 629 -1.08 -6.97 20.09
C LEU A 629 0.12 -7.24 19.18
N ASN A 630 1.19 -6.47 19.33
CA ASN A 630 2.48 -6.77 18.72
C ASN A 630 3.52 -6.98 19.83
N HIS A 631 4.22 -8.10 19.76
CA HIS A 631 5.39 -8.41 20.57
C HIS A 631 6.61 -8.38 19.68
N GLY A 632 7.47 -7.39 19.88
CA GLY A 632 8.73 -7.20 19.13
C GLY A 632 9.92 -7.58 19.99
N VAL A 633 10.89 -8.27 19.38
CA VAL A 633 12.19 -8.61 19.99
C VAL A 633 13.28 -7.86 19.26
N ASP A 634 14.17 -7.23 20.00
CA ASP A 634 15.32 -6.50 19.48
C ASP A 634 16.58 -6.75 20.32
N TYR A 635 17.71 -6.31 19.80
CA TYR A 635 19.01 -6.41 20.46
C TYR A 635 19.72 -5.05 20.38
N ILE A 636 20.12 -4.56 21.53
CA ILE A 636 20.81 -3.27 21.65
C ILE A 636 21.99 -3.38 22.62
N SER A 637 23.04 -2.65 22.39
CA SER A 637 24.12 -2.38 23.33
C SER A 637 24.53 -0.92 23.24
N GLU A 638 24.84 -0.32 24.36
CA GLU A 638 25.41 1.03 24.45
C GLU A 638 26.93 1.05 24.54
N ASP A 639 27.50 -0.14 24.56
CA ASP A 639 28.93 -0.33 24.63
C ASP A 639 29.37 -1.23 23.48
N GLN A 640 30.27 -0.74 22.64
CA GLN A 640 30.81 -1.48 21.49
C GLN A 640 31.60 -2.74 21.92
N THR A 641 32.05 -2.79 23.17
CA THR A 641 32.77 -3.94 23.74
C THR A 641 31.84 -5.02 24.27
N GLN A 642 30.56 -4.72 24.49
CA GLN A 642 29.58 -5.66 25.03
C GLN A 642 28.66 -6.20 23.92
N ALA A 643 28.30 -7.49 24.03
CA ALA A 643 27.33 -8.08 23.13
C ALA A 643 25.92 -7.43 23.35
N PRO A 644 25.20 -7.12 22.25
CA PRO A 644 23.86 -6.55 22.36
C PRO A 644 22.93 -7.45 23.17
N ARG A 645 22.22 -6.85 24.14
CA ARG A 645 21.26 -7.53 25.01
C ARG A 645 19.90 -7.63 24.33
N ARG A 646 19.20 -8.72 24.59
CA ARG A 646 17.83 -8.94 24.13
C ARG A 646 16.86 -8.08 24.94
N SER A 647 16.01 -7.34 24.21
CA SER A 647 14.91 -6.59 24.80
C SER A 647 13.60 -6.91 24.08
N THR A 648 12.47 -6.69 24.76
CA THR A 648 11.15 -6.88 24.17
C THR A 648 10.30 -5.63 24.34
N VAL A 649 9.45 -5.35 23.37
CA VAL A 649 8.45 -4.28 23.44
C VAL A 649 7.09 -4.87 23.08
N ASN A 650 6.12 -4.63 23.92
CA ASN A 650 4.72 -4.94 23.70
C ASN A 650 3.96 -3.67 23.31
N THR A 651 3.23 -3.73 22.23
CA THR A 651 2.32 -2.65 21.82
C THR A 651 0.91 -3.19 21.73
N TRP A 652 0.03 -2.70 22.59
CA TRP A 652 -1.40 -2.94 22.53
C TRP A 652 -2.06 -1.77 21.83
N ARG A 653 -2.85 -2.04 20.79
CA ARG A 653 -3.63 -1.01 20.11
C ARG A 653 -5.07 -1.48 19.94
N GLY A 654 -6.02 -0.72 20.52
CA GLY A 654 -7.44 -0.85 20.30
C GLY A 654 -7.94 0.32 19.45
N THR A 655 -8.71 0.04 18.42
CA THR A 655 -9.42 1.07 17.65
C THR A 655 -10.87 0.70 17.52
N GLU A 656 -11.73 1.69 17.67
CA GLU A 656 -13.18 1.60 17.51
C GLU A 656 -13.63 2.70 16.57
N ASN A 657 -14.43 2.36 15.55
CA ASN A 657 -15.00 3.29 14.58
C ASN A 657 -16.50 3.05 14.46
N VAL A 658 -17.30 4.01 14.88
CA VAL A 658 -18.77 3.93 14.89
C VAL A 658 -19.35 4.99 13.97
N GLU A 659 -20.31 4.59 13.14
CA GLU A 659 -21.09 5.50 12.32
C GLU A 659 -22.58 5.21 12.46
N LEU A 660 -23.33 6.22 12.85
CA LEU A 660 -24.79 6.21 12.94
C LEU A 660 -25.35 7.05 11.79
N LYS A 661 -26.25 6.50 10.97
CA LYS A 661 -26.93 7.22 9.90
C LYS A 661 -28.43 7.09 10.02
N TYR A 662 -29.11 8.25 9.94
CA TYR A 662 -30.58 8.34 9.93
C TYR A 662 -31.09 8.93 8.61
N LYS A 663 -31.98 8.19 7.93
CA LYS A 663 -32.64 8.63 6.70
C LYS A 663 -33.95 9.36 7.04
N LEU A 664 -33.95 10.67 6.91
CA LEU A 664 -35.13 11.54 7.11
C LEU A 664 -35.72 11.95 5.76
N GLY A 665 -36.60 11.14 5.21
CA GLY A 665 -37.14 11.37 3.86
C GLY A 665 -36.04 11.35 2.80
N LYS A 666 -35.77 12.49 2.16
CA LYS A 666 -34.70 12.67 1.17
C LYS A 666 -33.35 13.04 1.79
N HIS A 667 -33.32 13.32 3.08
CA HIS A 667 -32.13 13.75 3.81
C HIS A 667 -31.46 12.56 4.48
N THR A 668 -30.14 12.64 4.68
CA THR A 668 -29.40 11.73 5.53
C THR A 668 -28.61 12.55 6.52
N ILE A 669 -28.72 12.23 7.80
CA ILE A 669 -27.97 12.85 8.87
C ILE A 669 -27.25 11.72 9.62
N GLY A 670 -26.02 11.93 10.04
CA GLY A 670 -25.28 10.93 10.76
C GLY A 670 -24.34 11.54 11.80
N ALA A 671 -23.96 10.70 12.75
CA ALA A 671 -22.90 10.94 13.69
C ALA A 671 -21.82 9.90 13.47
N LYS A 672 -20.57 10.31 13.60
CA LYS A 672 -19.40 9.42 13.51
C LYS A 672 -18.50 9.62 14.72
N GLY A 673 -17.83 8.56 15.12
CA GLY A 673 -16.86 8.56 16.20
C GLY A 673 -15.76 7.56 15.94
N TYR A 674 -14.55 7.92 16.28
CA TYR A 674 -13.39 7.04 16.27
C TYR A 674 -12.62 7.23 17.57
N ILE A 675 -12.13 6.15 18.13
CA ILE A 675 -11.17 6.14 19.23
C ILE A 675 -10.08 5.12 18.94
N GLY A 676 -8.84 5.54 19.11
CA GLY A 676 -7.66 4.69 19.04
C GLY A 676 -6.84 4.84 20.31
N ILE A 677 -6.61 3.74 21.00
CA ILE A 677 -5.79 3.69 22.22
C ILE A 677 -4.58 2.83 21.90
N SER A 678 -3.39 3.34 22.17
CA SER A 678 -2.14 2.58 22.02
C SER A 678 -1.38 2.63 23.34
N HIS A 679 -1.09 1.46 23.91
CA HIS A 679 -0.28 1.31 25.12
C HIS A 679 1.01 0.56 24.78
N VAL A 680 2.14 1.06 25.29
CA VAL A 680 3.47 0.52 25.02
C VAL A 680 4.17 0.22 26.32
N SER A 681 4.68 -1.01 26.46
CA SER A 681 5.50 -1.49 27.56
C SER A 681 6.75 -2.21 27.06
N SER A 682 7.82 -2.22 27.84
CA SER A 682 9.09 -2.87 27.48
C SER A 682 9.70 -3.61 28.65
N SER A 683 10.51 -4.62 28.34
CA SER A 683 11.37 -5.31 29.34
C SER A 683 12.62 -4.53 29.74
N ARG A 684 12.84 -3.34 29.16
CA ARG A 684 14.00 -2.49 29.51
C ARG A 684 13.80 -1.85 30.87
N PRO A 685 14.83 -1.81 31.74
CA PRO A 685 14.70 -1.31 33.10
C PRO A 685 14.24 0.14 33.21
N ASP A 686 14.70 1.00 32.32
CA ASP A 686 14.45 2.46 32.36
C ASP A 686 13.40 2.89 31.33
N PHE A 687 12.50 1.99 30.94
CA PHE A 687 11.46 2.27 29.99
C PHE A 687 10.21 2.79 30.67
N ASP A 688 9.86 4.04 30.41
CA ASP A 688 8.58 4.60 30.85
C ASP A 688 7.44 4.11 29.97
N GLU A 689 6.52 3.36 30.56
CA GLU A 689 5.30 2.95 29.87
C GLU A 689 4.43 4.16 29.58
N TYR A 690 3.80 4.18 28.41
CA TYR A 690 2.93 5.29 28.05
C TYR A 690 1.72 4.86 27.25
N THR A 691 0.69 5.70 27.29
CA THR A 691 -0.57 5.48 26.58
C THR A 691 -0.91 6.70 25.72
N LEU A 692 -1.31 6.44 24.51
CA LEU A 692 -1.69 7.42 23.50
C LEU A 692 -3.16 7.27 23.16
N TRP A 693 -3.81 8.38 22.93
CA TRP A 693 -5.21 8.45 22.58
C TRP A 693 -5.38 9.32 21.35
N ASP A 694 -5.91 8.72 20.30
CA ASP A 694 -6.36 9.40 19.08
C ASP A 694 -7.86 9.24 18.99
N PHE A 695 -8.62 10.32 19.00
CA PHE A 695 -10.07 10.22 18.88
C PHE A 695 -10.64 11.34 18.04
N ASN A 696 -11.71 11.03 17.35
CA ASN A 696 -12.50 12.03 16.66
C ASN A 696 -13.99 11.75 16.84
N TYR A 697 -14.78 12.81 16.74
CA TYR A 697 -16.23 12.73 16.71
C TYR A 697 -16.79 13.84 15.84
N GLY A 698 -17.89 13.57 15.16
CA GLY A 698 -18.40 14.51 14.19
C GLY A 698 -19.80 14.22 13.71
N LEU A 699 -20.33 15.19 12.96
CA LEU A 699 -21.61 15.13 12.32
C LEU A 699 -21.44 15.16 10.80
N ILE A 700 -22.21 14.34 10.12
CA ILE A 700 -22.28 14.29 8.66
C ILE A 700 -23.73 14.52 8.22
N ALA A 701 -23.92 15.26 7.15
CA ALA A 701 -25.25 15.44 6.61
C ALA A 701 -25.25 15.54 5.09
N LEU A 702 -26.24 14.92 4.47
CA LEU A 702 -26.60 15.08 3.06
C LEU A 702 -28.03 15.61 3.01
N LEU A 703 -28.16 16.89 2.70
CA LEU A 703 -29.43 17.60 2.73
C LEU A 703 -29.88 17.95 1.30
N LYS A 704 -31.11 17.59 0.97
CA LYS A 704 -31.79 18.02 -0.28
C LYS A 704 -32.56 19.29 0.03
N LEU A 705 -32.03 20.40 -0.41
CA LEU A 705 -32.58 21.73 -0.18
C LEU A 705 -33.58 22.12 -1.27
N PRO A 706 -34.38 23.20 -1.09
CA PRO A 706 -35.19 23.78 -2.16
C PRO A 706 -34.37 24.08 -3.42
N LEU A 707 -35.03 24.22 -4.56
CA LEU A 707 -34.42 24.50 -5.87
C LEU A 707 -33.49 23.39 -6.37
N ASP A 708 -33.68 22.14 -5.91
CA ASP A 708 -32.83 20.99 -6.23
C ASP A 708 -31.35 21.17 -5.83
N LEU A 709 -31.10 21.99 -4.81
CA LEU A 709 -29.78 22.10 -4.22
C LEU A 709 -29.50 20.89 -3.30
N GLU A 710 -28.24 20.44 -3.29
CA GLU A 710 -27.75 19.40 -2.41
C GLU A 710 -26.58 19.94 -1.58
N LEU A 711 -26.69 19.88 -0.26
CA LEU A 711 -25.62 20.19 0.67
C LEU A 711 -25.10 18.89 1.29
N SER A 712 -23.83 18.59 1.05
CA SER A 712 -23.08 17.56 1.75
C SER A 712 -22.10 18.24 2.71
N THR A 713 -22.14 17.89 3.98
CA THR A 713 -21.27 18.53 4.99
C THR A 713 -20.75 17.52 6.01
N ASP A 714 -19.54 17.77 6.48
CA ASP A 714 -18.82 16.99 7.49
C ASP A 714 -18.16 17.98 8.47
N LEU A 715 -18.54 17.91 9.73
CA LEU A 715 -17.93 18.67 10.82
C LEU A 715 -17.37 17.69 11.84
N THR A 716 -16.04 17.64 11.96
CA THR A 716 -15.36 16.65 12.80
C THR A 716 -14.32 17.32 13.69
N MET A 717 -14.34 16.97 14.97
CA MET A 717 -13.29 17.30 15.94
C MET A 717 -12.28 16.15 15.96
N TYR A 718 -11.02 16.41 15.66
CA TYR A 718 -9.90 15.49 15.80
C TYR A 718 -9.09 15.87 17.05
N SER A 719 -8.71 14.88 17.84
CA SER A 719 -7.98 15.11 19.10
C SER A 719 -6.89 14.06 19.29
N HIS A 720 -5.74 14.51 19.74
CA HIS A 720 -4.56 13.69 20.04
C HIS A 720 -4.12 13.95 21.48
N ARG A 721 -3.78 12.88 22.23
CA ARG A 721 -3.34 12.96 23.65
C ARG A 721 -2.25 11.95 23.95
N GLY A 722 -1.38 12.29 24.90
CA GLY A 722 -0.28 11.43 25.33
C GLY A 722 0.95 11.46 24.42
N TYR A 723 1.01 12.39 23.47
CA TYR A 723 2.18 12.57 22.61
C TYR A 723 3.31 13.27 23.38
N ALA A 724 4.57 12.93 23.06
CA ALA A 724 5.74 13.45 23.74
C ALA A 724 5.89 14.97 23.56
N THR A 725 5.54 15.47 22.37
CA THR A 725 5.58 16.91 22.12
C THR A 725 4.22 17.53 22.41
N SER A 726 4.22 18.60 23.21
CA SER A 726 2.97 19.31 23.52
C SER A 726 2.22 19.83 22.30
N SER A 727 2.96 20.15 21.22
CA SER A 727 2.38 20.62 19.96
C SER A 727 1.67 19.52 19.15
N ALA A 728 1.90 18.24 19.47
CA ALA A 728 1.21 17.10 18.88
C ALA A 728 -0.08 16.74 19.60
N ASN A 729 -0.32 17.29 20.81
CA ASN A 729 -1.56 17.11 21.59
C ASN A 729 -2.60 18.16 21.17
N THR A 730 -3.22 17.98 20.00
CA THR A 730 -4.09 18.94 19.33
C THR A 730 -5.59 18.69 19.53
N ASN A 731 -6.39 19.71 19.22
CA ASN A 731 -7.84 19.63 19.01
C ASN A 731 -8.15 20.40 17.73
N ASP A 732 -8.47 19.71 16.69
CA ASP A 732 -8.65 20.25 15.34
C ASP A 732 -10.11 20.09 14.93
N LEU A 733 -10.89 21.19 14.98
CA LEU A 733 -12.25 21.20 14.47
C LEU A 733 -12.20 21.49 12.96
N VAL A 734 -12.42 20.46 12.15
CA VAL A 734 -12.39 20.53 10.69
C VAL A 734 -13.80 20.54 10.14
N TRP A 735 -14.10 21.52 9.30
CA TRP A 735 -15.38 21.66 8.64
C TRP A 735 -15.22 21.64 7.12
N ASN A 736 -15.88 20.66 6.47
CA ASN A 736 -15.92 20.49 5.03
C ASN A 736 -17.36 20.55 4.55
N ALA A 737 -17.61 21.23 3.43
CA ALA A 737 -18.95 21.35 2.88
C ALA A 737 -18.91 21.43 1.35
N ARG A 738 -19.88 20.79 0.70
CA ARG A 738 -20.16 20.92 -0.74
C ARG A 738 -21.61 21.32 -0.95
N LEU A 739 -21.81 22.40 -1.67
CA LEU A 739 -23.12 22.80 -2.17
C LEU A 739 -23.17 22.56 -3.67
N SER A 740 -24.16 21.81 -4.16
CA SER A 740 -24.24 21.49 -5.58
C SER A 740 -25.68 21.58 -6.10
N LYS A 741 -25.81 21.88 -7.41
CA LYS A 741 -27.07 21.86 -8.15
C LYS A 741 -26.91 21.11 -9.46
N THR A 742 -27.74 20.11 -9.66
CA THR A 742 -27.74 19.33 -10.90
C THR A 742 -28.92 19.72 -11.77
N PHE A 743 -28.63 20.20 -12.98
CA PHE A 743 -29.62 20.50 -14.02
C PHE A 743 -29.85 19.24 -14.86
N THR A 744 -30.84 18.44 -14.49
CA THR A 744 -31.09 17.11 -15.08
C THR A 744 -31.33 17.12 -16.57
N LYS A 745 -31.93 18.19 -17.12
CA LYS A 745 -32.19 18.32 -18.56
C LYS A 745 -30.92 18.52 -19.38
N THR A 746 -29.95 19.26 -18.87
CA THR A 746 -28.71 19.58 -19.59
C THR A 746 -27.56 18.61 -19.22
N GLY A 747 -27.68 17.86 -18.11
CA GLY A 747 -26.62 17.04 -17.59
C GLY A 747 -25.49 17.81 -16.89
N ILE A 748 -25.72 19.12 -16.62
CA ILE A 748 -24.75 20.00 -15.96
C ILE A 748 -24.98 19.96 -14.44
N THR A 749 -23.88 19.84 -13.67
CA THR A 749 -23.87 20.08 -12.24
C THR A 749 -22.90 21.20 -11.94
N VAL A 750 -23.36 22.18 -11.18
CA VAL A 750 -22.50 23.23 -10.61
C VAL A 750 -22.31 22.93 -9.15
N ALA A 751 -21.08 22.99 -8.66
CA ALA A 751 -20.75 22.73 -7.26
C ALA A 751 -19.76 23.76 -6.71
N ILE A 752 -19.87 24.01 -5.41
CA ILE A 752 -18.92 24.81 -4.62
C ILE A 752 -18.49 23.94 -3.47
N ASP A 753 -17.18 23.75 -3.33
CA ASP A 753 -16.54 23.01 -2.23
C ASP A 753 -15.82 23.99 -1.30
N GLY A 754 -16.02 23.82 0.01
CA GLY A 754 -15.21 24.43 1.04
C GLY A 754 -14.48 23.33 1.81
N PHE A 755 -13.17 23.33 1.74
CA PHE A 755 -12.31 22.38 2.44
C PHE A 755 -11.65 23.06 3.63
N ASP A 756 -11.65 22.40 4.79
CA ASP A 756 -11.11 22.90 6.06
C ASP A 756 -11.45 24.38 6.28
N ILE A 757 -12.76 24.69 6.22
CA ILE A 757 -13.27 26.07 6.24
C ILE A 757 -12.76 26.83 7.47
N LEU A 758 -12.57 26.13 8.58
CA LEU A 758 -12.08 26.70 9.84
C LEU A 758 -10.55 26.82 9.92
N ASN A 759 -9.82 26.23 8.97
CA ASN A 759 -8.35 26.24 8.88
C ASN A 759 -7.65 25.68 10.14
N ASN A 760 -8.13 24.56 10.63
CA ASN A 760 -7.65 23.96 11.87
C ASN A 760 -6.98 22.58 11.67
N LEU A 761 -6.88 22.07 10.43
CA LEU A 761 -6.36 20.74 10.19
C LEU A 761 -4.86 20.65 10.50
N SER A 762 -4.47 19.73 11.37
CA SER A 762 -3.10 19.30 11.56
C SER A 762 -2.90 17.88 11.02
N ASN A 763 -1.72 17.61 10.44
CA ASN A 763 -1.41 16.30 9.87
C ASN A 763 -0.25 15.68 10.63
N ILE A 764 -0.57 14.88 11.64
CA ILE A 764 0.38 14.23 12.55
C ILE A 764 0.27 12.72 12.38
N SER A 765 1.42 12.03 12.29
CA SER A 765 1.49 10.57 12.33
C SER A 765 2.47 10.10 13.39
N GLN A 766 2.31 8.85 13.81
CA GLN A 766 3.15 8.23 14.80
C GLN A 766 3.50 6.80 14.42
N VAL A 767 4.75 6.44 14.70
CA VAL A 767 5.26 5.06 14.58
C VAL A 767 5.96 4.69 15.88
N ILE A 768 5.64 3.48 16.38
CA ILE A 768 6.23 2.93 17.60
C ILE A 768 6.74 1.53 17.29
N ASN A 769 7.96 1.25 17.70
CA ASN A 769 8.57 -0.08 17.59
C ASN A 769 9.51 -0.35 18.79
N SER A 770 10.22 -1.49 18.75
CA SER A 770 11.14 -1.88 19.83
C SER A 770 12.33 -0.93 20.01
N GLN A 771 12.64 -0.10 19.03
CA GLN A 771 13.82 0.79 19.06
C GLN A 771 13.45 2.20 19.49
N GLY A 772 12.19 2.61 19.38
CA GLY A 772 11.79 3.96 19.72
C GLY A 772 10.38 4.34 19.32
N ARG A 773 10.10 5.61 19.56
CA ARG A 773 8.87 6.31 19.20
C ARG A 773 9.21 7.45 18.25
N THR A 774 8.48 7.57 17.16
CA THR A 774 8.66 8.63 16.16
C THR A 774 7.33 9.33 15.93
N GLU A 775 7.30 10.64 16.13
CA GLU A 775 6.16 11.52 15.85
C GLU A 775 6.52 12.44 14.68
N THR A 776 5.69 12.47 13.66
CA THR A 776 5.95 13.28 12.46
C THR A 776 4.77 14.18 12.16
N TYR A 777 5.04 15.47 12.04
CA TYR A 777 4.16 16.47 11.47
C TYR A 777 4.45 16.60 9.98
N TYR A 778 3.41 16.65 9.15
CA TYR A 778 3.51 16.86 7.70
C TYR A 778 2.80 18.13 7.28
N ASN A 779 3.25 18.75 6.18
CA ASN A 779 2.40 19.71 5.52
C ASN A 779 1.16 19.01 4.95
N SER A 780 0.07 19.74 4.90
CA SER A 780 -1.20 19.28 4.35
C SER A 780 -1.74 20.27 3.34
N LEU A 781 -2.75 19.85 2.61
CA LEU A 781 -3.47 20.74 1.71
C LEU A 781 -4.08 21.90 2.53
N PRO A 782 -3.75 23.16 2.24
CA PRO A 782 -4.34 24.30 2.94
C PRO A 782 -5.85 24.42 2.62
N ARG A 783 -6.58 25.13 3.48
CA ARG A 783 -7.98 25.44 3.25
C ARG A 783 -8.20 26.04 1.87
N TYR A 784 -9.27 25.67 1.23
CA TYR A 784 -9.66 26.28 -0.06
C TYR A 784 -11.17 26.31 -0.23
N VAL A 785 -11.61 27.21 -1.10
CA VAL A 785 -12.94 27.20 -1.69
C VAL A 785 -12.78 27.03 -3.19
N MET A 786 -13.54 26.11 -3.78
CA MET A 786 -13.47 25.81 -5.21
C MET A 786 -14.85 25.76 -5.83
N ALA A 787 -15.01 26.40 -6.97
CA ALA A 787 -16.18 26.25 -7.83
C ALA A 787 -15.87 25.32 -8.99
N HIS A 788 -16.80 24.41 -9.31
CA HIS A 788 -16.65 23.51 -10.44
C HIS A 788 -17.95 23.29 -11.22
N ILE A 789 -17.75 22.96 -12.48
CA ILE A 789 -18.79 22.59 -13.43
C ILE A 789 -18.50 21.15 -13.89
N ILE A 790 -19.50 20.30 -13.76
CA ILE A 790 -19.46 18.91 -14.22
C ILE A 790 -20.51 18.75 -15.30
N TYR A 791 -20.11 18.37 -16.51
CA TYR A 791 -21.01 18.04 -17.60
C TYR A 791 -21.03 16.53 -17.84
N ARG A 792 -22.19 15.91 -17.69
CA ARG A 792 -22.38 14.47 -17.96
C ARG A 792 -23.11 14.30 -19.28
N PHE A 793 -22.53 13.49 -20.17
CA PHE A 793 -23.12 13.20 -21.47
C PHE A 793 -23.38 11.70 -21.65
N ASN A 794 -24.41 11.41 -22.41
CA ASN A 794 -24.80 10.08 -22.80
C ASN A 794 -25.36 10.14 -24.22
N LYS A 795 -24.61 9.56 -25.18
CA LYS A 795 -25.05 9.46 -26.57
C LYS A 795 -25.48 8.03 -26.89
N LYS A 796 -26.72 7.87 -27.29
CA LYS A 796 -27.20 6.64 -27.93
C LYS A 796 -26.66 6.58 -29.35
N PRO A 797 -26.34 5.40 -29.90
CA PRO A 797 -26.13 5.28 -31.32
C PRO A 797 -27.41 5.71 -32.05
N LYS A 798 -27.26 6.39 -33.19
CA LYS A 798 -28.36 6.58 -34.10
C LYS A 798 -28.86 5.20 -34.48
N LYS A 799 -30.14 4.95 -34.41
CA LYS A 799 -30.73 3.82 -35.10
C LYS A 799 -30.51 4.07 -36.58
N ASP A 800 -29.66 3.21 -37.19
CA ASP A 800 -29.64 3.03 -38.63
C ASP A 800 -30.93 2.36 -39.06
#